data_fa5a0279df73b8102f1e490d6233a2c3
#
_entry.id   fa5a0279df73b8102f1e490d6233a2c3
#
_cell.length_a   1.000
_cell.length_b   1.000
_cell.length_c   1.000
_cell.angle_alpha   90.00
_cell.angle_beta   90.00
_cell.angle_gamma   90.00
#
_symmetry.space_group_name_H-M   'P 1'
#
loop_
_entity.id
_entity.type
_entity.pdbx_description
1 polymer ?
#
loop_
_entity_poly.entity_id
_entity_poly.type
_entity_poly.pdbx_seq_one_letter_code
_entity_poly.pdbx_strand_id
1 'polypeptide(L)'
;MIRNKKQDYVLAYKQPASTTYMGWEEEALPIGNGSLGAKVFGLIGAERIQFNEKSLWSGGPLPDSSDYQGGNLQDQYVFLAEIRQALEKRDYNLAKELAEQHLIGPKTSQYGTYLSFGDIHIEFSQQGTTLSQVTDYQRQLNISKALATTSYVYKGTRFERKAFASFPDDLLIQCFTKEGLETLDFTIELSLTCDLASDGKYEQEKSDYKECKLDITDSHILMKGRVKDNDLRFASYLAWETDGDIRVWSDRVQISGASYANLFLAAKTDFAQNPASNYRKKLDLEQQVIDLVDTAKEKGYTQLKSRHIEDYQALFQRVQLDLEADVDASTTDDLLKNYKPQEGQALEELFFQYGRYLLISSSRDCPDALPANLQGVWNAVDNPPWNSDYHLNVNLQMNYWPAYVTNLLETVFPVINYVDDLRVYGRLAAVKYAGIVSQKGEENGWLVHTQATPFGWTAPGWDYYWGWSPAANAWMMQTVYEAYSFYRDQDYLREKIYPMLRETVRFWNAFLHKDQQAQRWVSSPSYSPEHGPISIGNTYDQSLIWQLFHDFIQAAQELGLDEDLLTEVKEKSDLLNPLQITQSGRIREWYEEEEQYFQNEKVEAQHRHASHLVGLYPGNLFSYKGQEYIEAARASLNDRGDGGTGWSKANKINLWARLGDGNRAHKLLAEQLKISTLPNLWCSHPPFQIDGNFGATSGMAEMLFQSHAAYLVPLAALPDAWSTGSVSGLMARGHFEVSMSWEDKKLLQLTILSRSGGDLRVSYPDIEKSVIKMNQEKIKAKCMGKDCISVATAEGDLVQFYF
;
A
#
# COMPACT_ATOMS: atom_id res chain seq x y z
N MET A 1 -32.21 -5.72 -10.69
CA MET A 1 -31.54 -6.78 -9.90
C MET A 1 -30.05 -6.67 -10.24
N ILE A 2 -29.20 -6.38 -9.25
CA ILE A 2 -27.75 -6.43 -9.43
C ILE A 2 -27.42 -7.88 -9.82
N ARG A 3 -26.90 -8.11 -11.03
CA ARG A 3 -26.50 -9.45 -11.48
C ARG A 3 -25.30 -9.89 -10.67
N ASN A 4 -25.47 -10.79 -9.71
CA ASN A 4 -24.35 -11.49 -9.09
C ASN A 4 -23.78 -12.52 -10.09
N LYS A 5 -22.92 -12.06 -11.01
CA LYS A 5 -22.02 -12.95 -11.74
C LYS A 5 -20.95 -13.42 -10.74
N LYS A 6 -21.07 -14.62 -10.21
CA LYS A 6 -19.97 -15.31 -9.51
C LYS A 6 -18.92 -15.72 -10.56
N GLN A 7 -18.12 -14.77 -11.00
CA GLN A 7 -17.00 -15.07 -11.88
C GLN A 7 -15.73 -15.15 -11.03
N ASP A 8 -14.98 -16.26 -11.15
CA ASP A 8 -13.64 -16.34 -10.59
C ASP A 8 -12.71 -15.42 -11.42
N TYR A 9 -12.03 -14.49 -10.74
CA TYR A 9 -10.98 -13.68 -11.36
C TYR A 9 -9.68 -14.47 -11.38
N VAL A 10 -9.10 -14.67 -12.56
CA VAL A 10 -7.93 -15.56 -12.74
C VAL A 10 -6.91 -14.91 -13.64
N LEU A 11 -5.66 -14.83 -13.17
CA LEU A 11 -4.51 -14.63 -14.04
C LEU A 11 -4.10 -15.99 -14.60
N ALA A 12 -4.04 -16.13 -15.93
CA ALA A 12 -3.80 -17.41 -16.61
C ALA A 12 -2.69 -17.28 -17.67
N TYR A 13 -1.80 -18.28 -17.72
CA TYR A 13 -0.65 -18.34 -18.62
C TYR A 13 -0.47 -19.75 -19.19
N LYS A 14 0.04 -19.85 -20.42
CA LYS A 14 0.31 -21.11 -21.11
C LYS A 14 1.81 -21.47 -21.17
N GLN A 15 2.62 -20.78 -20.38
CA GLN A 15 4.07 -21.01 -20.29
C GLN A 15 4.54 -20.83 -18.85
N PRO A 16 5.61 -21.57 -18.42
CA PRO A 16 6.26 -21.35 -17.14
C PRO A 16 6.92 -19.96 -17.07
N ALA A 17 7.18 -19.48 -15.86
CA ALA A 17 8.02 -18.30 -15.66
C ALA A 17 9.49 -18.64 -15.93
N SER A 18 10.26 -17.66 -16.39
CA SER A 18 11.73 -17.77 -16.45
C SER A 18 12.33 -17.79 -15.03
N THR A 19 13.45 -18.46 -14.85
CA THR A 19 14.19 -18.52 -13.58
C THR A 19 15.15 -17.35 -13.39
N THR A 20 15.10 -16.32 -14.26
CA THR A 20 15.88 -15.10 -14.15
C THR A 20 15.24 -14.09 -13.19
N TYR A 21 15.96 -13.01 -12.87
CA TYR A 21 15.37 -11.88 -12.11
C TYR A 21 14.15 -11.29 -12.83
N MET A 22 14.22 -11.12 -14.16
CA MET A 22 13.08 -10.67 -14.97
C MET A 22 11.89 -11.63 -14.85
N GLY A 23 12.13 -12.95 -14.89
CA GLY A 23 11.07 -13.95 -14.70
C GLY A 23 10.45 -13.87 -13.29
N TRP A 24 11.23 -13.58 -12.27
CA TRP A 24 10.72 -13.30 -10.92
C TRP A 24 9.85 -12.04 -10.91
N GLU A 25 10.34 -10.94 -11.48
CA GLU A 25 9.65 -9.65 -11.48
C GLU A 25 8.40 -9.65 -12.35
N GLU A 26 8.50 -10.13 -13.60
CA GLU A 26 7.49 -9.95 -14.64
C GLU A 26 6.51 -11.14 -14.77
N GLU A 27 6.92 -12.36 -14.44
CA GLU A 27 6.18 -13.56 -14.83
C GLU A 27 5.70 -14.42 -13.66
N ALA A 28 6.53 -14.63 -12.63
CA ALA A 28 6.18 -15.48 -11.50
C ALA A 28 4.96 -14.94 -10.73
N LEU A 29 4.12 -15.84 -10.19
CA LEU A 29 2.86 -15.48 -9.55
C LEU A 29 3.04 -15.18 -8.06
N PRO A 30 2.63 -14.00 -7.57
CA PRO A 30 2.74 -13.66 -6.16
C PRO A 30 1.60 -14.28 -5.35
N ILE A 31 1.92 -14.91 -4.23
CA ILE A 31 0.99 -15.30 -3.18
C ILE A 31 1.44 -14.71 -1.85
N GLY A 32 0.50 -14.48 -0.90
CA GLY A 32 0.85 -13.90 0.40
C GLY A 32 -0.30 -13.93 1.39
N ASN A 33 0.05 -13.80 2.68
CA ASN A 33 -0.90 -13.77 3.80
C ASN A 33 -0.78 -12.52 4.69
N GLY A 34 -0.06 -11.50 4.23
CA GLY A 34 0.20 -10.29 5.00
C GLY A 34 1.57 -10.27 5.70
N SER A 35 2.08 -11.42 6.15
CA SER A 35 3.42 -11.57 6.77
C SER A 35 4.36 -12.39 5.90
N LEU A 36 3.89 -13.52 5.39
CA LEU A 36 4.61 -14.36 4.43
C LEU A 36 4.18 -13.99 3.02
N GLY A 37 5.15 -13.88 2.12
CA GLY A 37 4.95 -13.74 0.68
C GLY A 37 5.79 -14.73 -0.09
N ALA A 38 5.30 -15.17 -1.26
CA ALA A 38 6.09 -16.03 -2.13
C ALA A 38 5.79 -15.78 -3.61
N LYS A 39 6.74 -16.16 -4.46
CA LYS A 39 6.62 -16.16 -5.93
C LYS A 39 6.66 -17.59 -6.43
N VAL A 40 5.64 -18.00 -7.17
CA VAL A 40 5.48 -19.34 -7.74
C VAL A 40 5.79 -19.29 -9.24
N PHE A 41 6.81 -20.05 -9.67
CA PHE A 41 7.29 -19.99 -11.06
C PHE A 41 6.52 -20.91 -12.00
N GLY A 42 6.01 -22.04 -11.51
CA GLY A 42 5.24 -23.00 -12.32
C GLY A 42 6.10 -23.70 -13.37
N LEU A 43 7.33 -24.09 -13.05
CA LEU A 43 8.23 -24.80 -13.98
C LEU A 43 7.71 -26.20 -14.28
N ILE A 44 8.16 -26.84 -15.38
CA ILE A 44 7.69 -28.18 -15.79
C ILE A 44 8.47 -29.28 -15.06
N GLY A 45 9.76 -29.40 -15.32
CA GLY A 45 10.65 -30.42 -14.70
C GLY A 45 11.20 -30.00 -13.35
N ALA A 46 10.76 -28.89 -12.82
CA ALA A 46 11.15 -28.34 -11.52
C ALA A 46 10.02 -27.52 -10.92
N GLU A 47 10.16 -27.03 -9.72
CA GLU A 47 9.42 -25.92 -9.16
C GLU A 47 10.35 -25.04 -8.34
N ARG A 48 10.11 -23.76 -8.36
CA ARG A 48 10.82 -22.80 -7.52
C ARG A 48 9.81 -21.94 -6.78
N ILE A 49 10.01 -21.78 -5.49
CA ILE A 49 9.22 -20.88 -4.65
C ILE A 49 10.18 -19.99 -3.88
N GLN A 50 10.35 -18.77 -4.36
CA GLN A 50 11.06 -17.75 -3.60
C GLN A 50 10.10 -17.18 -2.56
N PHE A 51 10.53 -17.07 -1.28
CA PHE A 51 9.66 -16.61 -0.21
C PHE A 51 10.30 -15.54 0.68
N ASN A 52 9.44 -14.79 1.34
CA ASN A 52 9.77 -13.70 2.24
C ASN A 52 8.97 -13.82 3.54
N GLU A 53 9.57 -13.31 4.61
CA GLU A 53 8.89 -12.94 5.85
C GLU A 53 9.15 -11.45 6.08
N LYS A 54 8.08 -10.66 6.30
CA LYS A 54 8.09 -9.20 6.18
C LYS A 54 8.99 -8.49 7.18
N SER A 55 9.29 -9.11 8.31
CA SER A 55 10.12 -8.51 9.36
C SER A 55 11.61 -8.85 9.25
N LEU A 56 12.05 -9.55 8.19
CA LEU A 56 13.47 -9.86 7.98
C LEU A 56 14.18 -8.66 7.35
N TRP A 57 14.83 -7.86 8.20
CA TRP A 57 15.53 -6.62 7.82
C TRP A 57 16.94 -6.57 8.40
N SER A 58 17.87 -5.94 7.68
CA SER A 58 19.13 -5.44 8.23
C SER A 58 18.96 -4.07 8.89
N GLY A 59 20.00 -3.56 9.54
CA GLY A 59 19.97 -2.26 10.22
C GLY A 59 19.22 -2.28 11.56
N GLY A 60 18.82 -1.10 12.04
CA GLY A 60 18.19 -0.96 13.36
C GLY A 60 19.16 -1.18 14.53
N PRO A 61 18.64 -1.37 15.75
CA PRO A 61 19.46 -1.57 16.94
C PRO A 61 19.95 -3.02 17.09
N LEU A 62 21.11 -3.18 17.74
CA LEU A 62 21.49 -4.46 18.34
C LEU A 62 20.59 -4.77 19.57
N PRO A 63 20.40 -6.05 19.93
CA PRO A 63 19.47 -6.44 21.00
C PRO A 63 19.72 -5.74 22.35
N ASP A 64 20.98 -5.51 22.70
CA ASP A 64 21.39 -4.90 23.98
C ASP A 64 21.88 -3.44 23.81
N SER A 65 21.68 -2.80 22.65
CA SER A 65 22.11 -1.43 22.42
C SER A 65 21.23 -0.42 23.18
N SER A 66 21.85 0.56 23.84
CA SER A 66 21.20 1.73 24.41
C SER A 66 21.32 2.97 23.53
N ASP A 67 22.05 2.90 22.43
CA ASP A 67 22.54 4.06 21.67
C ASP A 67 21.73 4.33 20.40
N TYR A 68 20.79 3.46 20.03
CA TYR A 68 19.95 3.66 18.86
C TYR A 68 18.97 4.82 19.07
N GLN A 69 18.97 5.78 18.15
CA GLN A 69 18.16 7.00 18.23
C GLN A 69 17.32 7.24 16.95
N GLY A 70 16.98 6.17 16.18
CA GLY A 70 16.21 6.33 14.94
C GLY A 70 16.93 7.15 13.85
N GLY A 71 18.28 7.13 13.85
CA GLY A 71 19.11 7.89 12.90
C GLY A 71 19.25 9.39 13.20
N ASN A 72 18.64 9.90 14.28
CA ASN A 72 18.56 11.34 14.54
C ASN A 72 19.93 11.94 14.97
N LEU A 73 20.43 12.92 14.21
CA LEU A 73 21.66 13.66 14.53
C LEU A 73 21.41 14.65 15.67
N GLN A 74 22.48 14.92 16.47
CA GLN A 74 22.39 15.80 17.64
C GLN A 74 22.32 17.27 17.24
N ASP A 75 21.50 18.04 17.98
CA ASP A 75 21.48 19.50 18.04
C ASP A 75 21.32 20.25 16.69
N GLN A 76 20.72 19.63 15.68
CA GLN A 76 20.51 20.26 14.37
C GLN A 76 19.53 21.45 14.44
N TYR A 77 18.59 21.45 15.40
CA TYR A 77 17.63 22.53 15.59
C TYR A 77 18.27 23.91 15.84
N VAL A 78 19.51 23.98 16.31
CA VAL A 78 20.18 25.24 16.61
C VAL A 78 20.39 26.09 15.34
N PHE A 79 20.43 25.45 14.15
CA PHE A 79 20.58 26.12 12.86
C PHE A 79 19.26 26.59 12.26
N LEU A 80 18.11 26.17 12.80
CA LEU A 80 16.82 26.57 12.26
C LEU A 80 16.59 28.08 12.26
N ALA A 81 17.04 28.77 13.31
CA ALA A 81 16.90 30.21 13.41
C ALA A 81 17.67 30.95 12.30
N GLU A 82 18.87 30.48 11.96
CA GLU A 82 19.69 31.05 10.91
C GLU A 82 19.14 30.75 9.51
N ILE A 83 18.68 29.50 9.27
CA ILE A 83 18.00 29.10 8.03
C ILE A 83 16.74 29.94 7.82
N ARG A 84 15.89 30.08 8.85
CA ARG A 84 14.67 30.90 8.81
C ARG A 84 15.00 32.37 8.53
N GLN A 85 16.02 32.91 9.16
CA GLN A 85 16.48 34.30 8.92
C GLN A 85 17.01 34.48 7.48
N ALA A 86 17.74 33.51 6.94
CA ALA A 86 18.18 33.55 5.55
C ALA A 86 16.99 33.54 4.58
N LEU A 87 16.01 32.67 4.81
CA LEU A 87 14.77 32.62 4.01
C LEU A 87 13.95 33.90 4.11
N GLU A 88 13.81 34.52 5.30
CA GLU A 88 13.12 35.83 5.46
C GLU A 88 13.81 36.95 4.69
N LYS A 89 15.15 36.93 4.64
CA LYS A 89 15.97 37.87 3.86
C LYS A 89 16.04 37.56 2.38
N ARG A 90 15.40 36.45 1.92
CA ARG A 90 15.52 35.94 0.55
C ARG A 90 16.95 35.55 0.15
N ASP A 91 17.81 35.22 1.13
CA ASP A 91 19.11 34.62 0.90
C ASP A 91 19.00 33.10 0.76
N TYR A 92 18.46 32.67 -0.36
CA TYR A 92 18.19 31.26 -0.65
C TYR A 92 19.47 30.44 -0.78
N ASN A 93 20.58 31.05 -1.18
CA ASN A 93 21.85 30.35 -1.28
C ASN A 93 22.39 29.97 0.10
N LEU A 94 22.35 30.88 1.06
CA LEU A 94 22.75 30.60 2.45
C LEU A 94 21.78 29.60 3.09
N ALA A 95 20.49 29.78 2.87
CA ALA A 95 19.48 28.83 3.39
C ALA A 95 19.68 27.41 2.86
N LYS A 96 20.00 27.27 1.56
CA LYS A 96 20.33 25.99 0.91
C LYS A 96 21.58 25.36 1.53
N GLU A 97 22.66 26.10 1.62
CA GLU A 97 23.95 25.64 2.19
C GLU A 97 23.77 25.12 3.62
N LEU A 98 23.07 25.86 4.46
CA LEU A 98 22.79 25.46 5.85
C LEU A 98 21.88 24.22 5.92
N ALA A 99 20.86 24.14 5.04
CA ALA A 99 19.95 23.00 5.01
C ALA A 99 20.65 21.71 4.55
N GLU A 100 21.51 21.79 3.52
CA GLU A 100 22.32 20.66 3.04
C GLU A 100 23.33 20.16 4.08
N GLN A 101 23.74 20.99 5.02
CA GLN A 101 24.66 20.63 6.10
C GLN A 101 23.95 20.11 7.35
N HIS A 102 22.79 20.66 7.69
CA HIS A 102 22.16 20.48 9.01
C HIS A 102 20.78 19.83 8.99
N LEU A 103 20.06 19.86 7.87
CA LEU A 103 18.72 19.25 7.77
C LEU A 103 18.76 17.92 7.02
N ILE A 104 19.80 17.15 7.27
CA ILE A 104 20.01 15.81 6.73
C ILE A 104 20.19 14.77 7.83
N GLY A 105 20.02 13.51 7.50
CA GLY A 105 20.34 12.37 8.36
C GLY A 105 21.69 11.73 8.01
N PRO A 106 22.18 10.79 8.83
CA PRO A 106 23.42 10.09 8.59
C PRO A 106 23.27 9.02 7.50
N LYS A 107 24.28 8.85 6.66
CA LYS A 107 24.39 7.67 5.79
C LYS A 107 25.07 6.55 6.59
N THR A 108 24.32 5.60 7.08
CA THR A 108 24.79 4.55 7.98
C THR A 108 24.10 3.21 7.70
N SER A 109 24.79 2.11 8.03
CA SER A 109 24.21 0.76 7.98
C SER A 109 23.01 0.56 8.92
N GLN A 110 22.87 1.38 9.96
CA GLN A 110 21.71 1.33 10.86
C GLN A 110 20.37 1.66 10.17
N TYR A 111 20.41 2.27 8.98
CA TYR A 111 19.17 2.44 8.18
C TYR A 111 18.59 1.10 7.77
N GLY A 112 19.42 0.21 7.25
CA GLY A 112 19.06 -1.15 6.85
C GLY A 112 18.35 -1.26 5.51
N THR A 113 17.97 -2.49 5.19
CA THR A 113 17.27 -2.87 3.97
C THR A 113 16.39 -4.10 4.20
N TYR A 114 15.30 -4.22 3.44
CA TYR A 114 14.46 -5.41 3.44
C TYR A 114 15.19 -6.57 2.76
N LEU A 115 15.26 -7.73 3.42
CA LEU A 115 16.02 -8.89 2.94
C LEU A 115 15.11 -9.95 2.31
N SER A 116 15.63 -10.65 1.30
CA SER A 116 15.03 -11.90 0.85
C SER A 116 15.13 -12.95 1.95
N PHE A 117 14.15 -13.87 2.07
CA PHE A 117 14.28 -14.93 3.08
C PHE A 117 15.00 -16.15 2.52
N GLY A 118 14.52 -16.68 1.40
CA GLY A 118 15.14 -17.83 0.75
C GLY A 118 14.29 -18.42 -0.38
N ASP A 119 14.73 -19.58 -0.86
CA ASP A 119 14.10 -20.35 -1.94
C ASP A 119 13.86 -21.80 -1.55
N ILE A 120 12.71 -22.35 -1.94
CA ILE A 120 12.47 -23.78 -2.03
C ILE A 120 12.70 -24.19 -3.48
N HIS A 121 13.70 -25.06 -3.71
CA HIS A 121 13.98 -25.67 -5.00
C HIS A 121 13.49 -27.11 -5.00
N ILE A 122 12.69 -27.46 -6.00
CA ILE A 122 12.15 -28.80 -6.19
C ILE A 122 12.52 -29.24 -7.60
N GLU A 123 13.31 -30.31 -7.71
CA GLU A 123 13.69 -30.90 -8.99
C GLU A 123 13.02 -32.25 -9.16
N PHE A 124 12.18 -32.36 -10.20
CA PHE A 124 11.49 -33.62 -10.54
C PHE A 124 12.41 -34.54 -11.35
N SER A 125 12.18 -35.86 -11.30
CA SER A 125 12.84 -36.85 -12.14
C SER A 125 12.69 -36.56 -13.64
N GLN A 126 11.75 -35.72 -14.01
CA GLN A 126 11.49 -35.19 -15.35
C GLN A 126 12.37 -33.99 -15.70
N GLN A 127 13.50 -33.80 -15.01
CA GLN A 127 14.43 -32.71 -15.23
C GLN A 127 14.77 -32.55 -16.71
N GLY A 128 14.79 -31.30 -17.21
CA GLY A 128 15.02 -31.00 -18.61
C GLY A 128 13.80 -31.16 -19.54
N THR A 129 12.63 -31.57 -19.00
CA THR A 129 11.39 -31.59 -19.78
C THR A 129 10.99 -30.14 -20.15
N THR A 130 10.77 -29.93 -21.44
CA THR A 130 10.39 -28.63 -22.01
C THR A 130 8.89 -28.56 -22.30
N LEU A 131 8.40 -27.38 -22.57
CA LEU A 131 6.99 -27.13 -22.92
C LEU A 131 6.52 -27.94 -24.14
N SER A 132 7.42 -28.20 -25.10
CA SER A 132 7.11 -29.01 -26.29
C SER A 132 6.90 -30.51 -26.03
N GLN A 133 7.29 -31.00 -24.84
CA GLN A 133 7.19 -32.41 -24.46
C GLN A 133 5.97 -32.71 -23.56
N VAL A 134 5.21 -31.66 -23.18
CA VAL A 134 3.99 -31.76 -22.37
C VAL A 134 2.79 -31.24 -23.17
N THR A 135 1.59 -31.66 -22.77
CA THR A 135 0.34 -31.08 -23.30
C THR A 135 -0.45 -30.48 -22.14
N ASP A 136 -1.42 -29.64 -22.47
CA ASP A 136 -2.37 -29.01 -21.55
C ASP A 136 -1.67 -28.25 -20.40
N TYR A 137 -0.49 -27.65 -20.69
CA TYR A 137 0.18 -26.83 -19.71
C TYR A 137 -0.66 -25.59 -19.40
N GLN A 138 -0.88 -25.34 -18.10
CA GLN A 138 -1.58 -24.18 -17.59
C GLN A 138 -1.00 -23.75 -16.26
N ARG A 139 -0.74 -22.45 -16.12
CA ARG A 139 -0.34 -21.79 -14.86
C ARG A 139 -1.32 -20.69 -14.56
N GLN A 140 -1.89 -20.67 -13.35
CA GLN A 140 -2.97 -19.78 -12.96
C GLN A 140 -2.78 -19.24 -11.55
N LEU A 141 -3.22 -17.99 -11.32
CA LEU A 141 -3.50 -17.44 -10.01
C LEU A 141 -4.99 -17.07 -9.95
N ASN A 142 -5.75 -17.86 -9.22
CA ASN A 142 -7.15 -17.56 -8.92
C ASN A 142 -7.19 -16.55 -7.77
N ILE A 143 -7.35 -15.25 -8.08
CA ILE A 143 -7.41 -14.20 -7.07
C ILE A 143 -8.73 -14.14 -6.31
N SER A 144 -9.76 -14.85 -6.74
CA SER A 144 -11.00 -15.01 -5.97
C SER A 144 -10.85 -16.01 -4.82
N LYS A 145 -9.76 -16.80 -4.82
CA LYS A 145 -9.46 -17.84 -3.81
C LYS A 145 -8.05 -17.74 -3.25
N ALA A 146 -7.25 -16.78 -3.73
CA ALA A 146 -5.83 -16.63 -3.44
C ALA A 146 -5.04 -17.94 -3.60
N LEU A 147 -5.23 -18.64 -4.73
CA LEU A 147 -4.70 -19.96 -5.00
C LEU A 147 -3.93 -19.98 -6.33
N ALA A 148 -2.64 -20.27 -6.30
CA ALA A 148 -1.84 -20.53 -7.49
C ALA A 148 -1.93 -22.01 -7.87
N THR A 149 -2.05 -22.29 -9.17
CA THR A 149 -2.14 -23.67 -9.71
C THR A 149 -1.27 -23.79 -10.95
N THR A 150 -0.51 -24.90 -11.05
CA THR A 150 0.21 -25.31 -12.27
C THR A 150 -0.21 -26.72 -12.62
N SER A 151 -0.58 -26.96 -13.86
CA SER A 151 -0.93 -28.30 -14.32
C SER A 151 -0.45 -28.56 -15.75
N TYR A 152 -0.13 -29.81 -16.05
CA TYR A 152 0.26 -30.28 -17.39
C TYR A 152 0.11 -31.79 -17.49
N VAL A 153 0.08 -32.33 -18.72
CA VAL A 153 0.11 -33.76 -19.01
C VAL A 153 1.47 -34.14 -19.58
N TYR A 154 2.13 -35.14 -18.96
CA TYR A 154 3.39 -35.72 -19.41
C TYR A 154 3.25 -37.26 -19.47
N LYS A 155 3.58 -37.88 -20.59
CA LYS A 155 3.43 -39.34 -20.81
C LYS A 155 2.08 -39.92 -20.40
N GLY A 156 1.00 -39.15 -20.66
CA GLY A 156 -0.36 -39.55 -20.32
C GLY A 156 -0.73 -39.42 -18.83
N THR A 157 0.16 -38.93 -17.98
CA THR A 157 -0.12 -38.61 -16.59
C THR A 157 -0.32 -37.10 -16.42
N ARG A 158 -1.42 -36.70 -15.79
CA ARG A 158 -1.68 -35.33 -15.38
C ARG A 158 -0.99 -35.04 -14.05
N PHE A 159 -0.17 -34.00 -14.03
CA PHE A 159 0.45 -33.46 -12.82
C PHE A 159 -0.24 -32.14 -12.46
N GLU A 160 -0.54 -31.96 -11.19
CA GLU A 160 -1.12 -30.73 -10.67
C GLU A 160 -0.39 -30.28 -9.41
N ARG A 161 -0.11 -28.97 -9.30
CA ARG A 161 0.50 -28.30 -8.15
C ARG A 161 -0.38 -27.18 -7.73
N LYS A 162 -0.63 -27.03 -6.42
CA LYS A 162 -1.38 -25.92 -5.83
C LYS A 162 -0.57 -25.29 -4.71
N ALA A 163 -0.46 -23.95 -4.72
CA ALA A 163 0.23 -23.20 -3.69
C ALA A 163 -0.63 -22.05 -3.17
N PHE A 164 -0.60 -21.81 -1.86
CA PHE A 164 -1.26 -20.69 -1.19
C PHE A 164 -0.56 -20.33 0.12
N ALA A 165 -0.74 -19.08 0.56
CA ALA A 165 -0.29 -18.60 1.86
C ALA A 165 -1.51 -18.40 2.77
N SER A 166 -1.66 -19.25 3.80
CA SER A 166 -2.78 -19.21 4.73
C SER A 166 -2.55 -18.17 5.81
N PHE A 167 -3.47 -17.20 5.97
CA PHE A 167 -3.43 -16.25 7.08
C PHE A 167 -3.84 -16.90 8.41
N PRO A 168 -4.96 -17.66 8.49
CA PRO A 168 -5.40 -18.24 9.76
C PRO A 168 -4.51 -19.35 10.30
N ASP A 169 -3.59 -19.87 9.49
CA ASP A 169 -2.63 -20.92 9.89
C ASP A 169 -1.17 -20.42 9.84
N ASP A 170 -0.94 -19.23 9.28
CA ASP A 170 0.36 -18.53 9.19
C ASP A 170 1.45 -19.37 8.50
N LEU A 171 1.09 -19.95 7.35
CA LEU A 171 1.91 -20.92 6.61
C LEU A 171 1.83 -20.67 5.10
N LEU A 172 2.93 -21.02 4.43
CA LEU A 172 2.96 -21.29 2.99
C LEU A 172 2.76 -22.79 2.78
N ILE A 173 1.79 -23.17 1.95
CA ILE A 173 1.40 -24.56 1.71
C ILE A 173 1.49 -24.85 0.21
N GLN A 174 2.11 -25.98 -0.15
CA GLN A 174 2.17 -26.48 -1.51
C GLN A 174 1.75 -27.95 -1.57
N CYS A 175 0.86 -28.26 -2.50
CA CYS A 175 0.36 -29.63 -2.73
C CYS A 175 0.72 -30.08 -4.13
N PHE A 176 1.24 -31.30 -4.25
CA PHE A 176 1.53 -32.00 -5.50
C PHE A 176 0.65 -33.22 -5.61
N THR A 177 -0.01 -33.37 -6.74
CA THR A 177 -0.83 -34.55 -7.07
C THR A 177 -0.62 -35.00 -8.50
N LYS A 178 -0.96 -36.26 -8.78
CA LYS A 178 -0.91 -36.81 -10.12
C LYS A 178 -2.10 -37.73 -10.40
N GLU A 179 -2.48 -37.81 -11.67
CA GLU A 179 -3.49 -38.75 -12.17
C GLU A 179 -2.92 -39.48 -13.40
N GLY A 180 -2.63 -40.76 -13.27
CA GLY A 180 -2.01 -41.59 -14.30
C GLY A 180 -0.99 -42.57 -13.76
N LEU A 181 -0.12 -43.11 -14.63
CA LEU A 181 0.80 -44.20 -14.29
C LEU A 181 2.19 -43.74 -13.77
N GLU A 182 2.64 -42.54 -14.16
CA GLU A 182 3.92 -41.99 -13.67
C GLU A 182 3.78 -41.64 -12.18
N THR A 183 4.90 -41.58 -11.46
CA THR A 183 4.99 -41.25 -10.04
C THR A 183 5.50 -39.82 -9.84
N LEU A 184 5.31 -39.27 -8.65
CA LEU A 184 6.00 -38.08 -8.19
C LEU A 184 7.35 -38.50 -7.60
N ASP A 185 8.42 -38.17 -8.33
CA ASP A 185 9.82 -38.39 -7.91
C ASP A 185 10.52 -37.04 -8.00
N PHE A 186 11.00 -36.54 -6.87
CA PHE A 186 11.63 -35.22 -6.80
C PHE A 186 12.56 -35.04 -5.62
N THR A 187 13.47 -34.07 -5.70
CA THR A 187 14.30 -33.61 -4.58
C THR A 187 13.80 -32.24 -4.08
N ILE A 188 14.00 -31.97 -2.80
CA ILE A 188 13.70 -30.72 -2.13
C ILE A 188 15.00 -30.17 -1.54
N GLU A 189 15.30 -28.91 -1.89
CA GLU A 189 16.39 -28.13 -1.29
C GLU A 189 15.81 -26.83 -0.73
N LEU A 190 16.32 -26.39 0.42
CA LEU A 190 16.01 -25.09 1.00
C LEU A 190 17.29 -24.26 1.04
N SER A 191 17.30 -23.09 0.38
CA SER A 191 18.45 -22.19 0.34
C SER A 191 18.14 -20.84 0.99
N LEU A 192 19.17 -20.24 1.61
CA LEU A 192 19.11 -18.88 2.19
C LEU A 192 19.20 -17.78 1.13
N THR A 193 19.79 -18.06 -0.01
CA THR A 193 20.06 -17.09 -1.07
C THR A 193 19.15 -17.35 -2.25
N CYS A 194 18.59 -16.29 -2.78
CA CYS A 194 17.84 -16.32 -4.02
C CYS A 194 18.82 -16.20 -5.21
N ASP A 195 19.30 -17.35 -5.72
CA ASP A 195 20.17 -17.38 -6.90
C ASP A 195 19.34 -17.32 -8.19
N LEU A 196 18.92 -16.10 -8.57
CA LEU A 196 18.30 -15.84 -9.87
C LEU A 196 19.40 -15.70 -10.93
N ALA A 197 19.22 -16.36 -12.07
CA ALA A 197 20.13 -16.20 -13.18
C ALA A 197 20.13 -14.74 -13.67
N SER A 198 21.35 -14.21 -13.93
CA SER A 198 21.47 -12.85 -14.49
C SER A 198 20.87 -12.82 -15.89
N ASP A 199 20.09 -11.77 -16.18
CA ASP A 199 19.52 -11.49 -17.50
C ASP A 199 20.20 -10.29 -18.19
N GLY A 200 21.30 -9.80 -17.59
CA GLY A 200 22.05 -8.64 -18.06
C GLY A 200 21.43 -7.28 -17.77
N LYS A 201 20.24 -7.24 -17.16
CA LYS A 201 19.61 -6.00 -16.68
C LYS A 201 19.81 -5.81 -15.18
N TYR A 202 19.95 -6.90 -14.45
CA TYR A 202 20.15 -6.87 -13.00
C TYR A 202 21.26 -7.87 -12.65
N GLU A 203 22.38 -7.37 -12.16
CA GLU A 203 23.41 -8.20 -11.52
C GLU A 203 23.13 -8.20 -10.03
N GLN A 204 22.83 -9.38 -9.50
CA GLN A 204 22.69 -9.54 -8.06
C GLN A 204 24.06 -9.41 -7.41
N GLU A 205 24.30 -8.34 -6.67
CA GLU A 205 25.45 -8.26 -5.78
C GLU A 205 25.30 -9.35 -4.70
N LYS A 206 26.27 -10.23 -4.60
CA LYS A 206 26.30 -11.20 -3.49
C LYS A 206 26.42 -10.43 -2.19
N SER A 207 25.36 -10.42 -1.42
CA SER A 207 25.35 -9.83 -0.10
C SER A 207 25.75 -10.87 0.96
N ASP A 208 26.36 -10.40 2.02
CA ASP A 208 26.77 -11.20 3.18
C ASP A 208 26.00 -10.79 4.44
N TYR A 209 24.72 -10.40 4.28
CA TYR A 209 23.91 -9.94 5.41
C TYR A 209 23.49 -11.05 6.37
N LYS A 210 23.40 -12.30 5.90
CA LYS A 210 22.78 -13.40 6.65
C LYS A 210 23.73 -14.57 6.82
N GLU A 211 23.55 -15.31 7.89
CA GLU A 211 24.14 -16.64 8.08
C GLU A 211 23.10 -17.61 8.64
N CYS A 212 23.15 -18.86 8.21
CA CYS A 212 22.23 -19.88 8.69
C CYS A 212 22.90 -21.25 8.84
N LYS A 213 22.18 -22.14 9.55
CA LYS A 213 22.44 -23.58 9.60
C LYS A 213 21.18 -24.31 9.17
N LEU A 214 21.36 -25.41 8.46
CA LEU A 214 20.29 -26.34 8.09
C LEU A 214 20.39 -27.61 8.93
N ASP A 215 19.25 -28.08 9.40
CA ASP A 215 19.06 -29.41 9.97
C ASP A 215 18.11 -30.17 9.04
N ILE A 216 18.60 -31.25 8.40
CA ILE A 216 17.90 -31.99 7.35
C ILE A 216 17.63 -33.39 7.83
N THR A 217 16.38 -33.79 7.90
CA THR A 217 15.93 -35.11 8.34
C THR A 217 15.00 -35.74 7.30
N ASP A 218 14.48 -36.94 7.60
CA ASP A 218 13.46 -37.60 6.78
C ASP A 218 12.06 -36.95 6.86
N SER A 219 11.85 -36.07 7.81
CA SER A 219 10.55 -35.43 8.06
C SER A 219 10.54 -33.92 7.80
N HIS A 220 11.70 -33.25 7.77
CA HIS A 220 11.78 -31.78 7.65
C HIS A 220 13.18 -31.26 7.26
N ILE A 221 13.19 -30.00 6.87
CA ILE A 221 14.35 -29.11 6.80
C ILE A 221 14.08 -27.91 7.72
N LEU A 222 14.88 -27.80 8.80
CA LEU A 222 14.89 -26.62 9.68
C LEU A 222 16.06 -25.73 9.32
N MET A 223 15.74 -24.47 8.89
CA MET A 223 16.72 -23.41 8.71
C MET A 223 16.67 -22.48 9.92
N LYS A 224 17.82 -22.18 10.51
CA LYS A 224 17.96 -21.20 11.59
C LYS A 224 19.17 -20.32 11.37
N GLY A 225 18.99 -19.02 11.59
CA GLY A 225 20.03 -18.05 11.30
C GLY A 225 19.86 -16.74 11.99
N ARG A 226 20.72 -15.81 11.60
CA ARG A 226 20.65 -14.42 12.03
C ARG A 226 21.13 -13.47 10.95
N VAL A 227 20.68 -12.24 11.05
CA VAL A 227 21.20 -11.11 10.29
C VAL A 227 22.45 -10.59 11.01
N LYS A 228 23.57 -10.40 10.29
CA LYS A 228 24.90 -10.22 10.88
C LYS A 228 25.11 -8.84 11.51
N ASP A 229 24.47 -7.81 10.98
CA ASP A 229 24.68 -6.41 11.40
C ASP A 229 23.84 -6.02 12.62
N ASN A 230 22.67 -6.66 12.80
CA ASN A 230 21.74 -6.30 13.88
C ASN A 230 21.36 -7.48 14.80
N ASP A 231 21.89 -8.69 14.53
CA ASP A 231 21.61 -9.92 15.26
C ASP A 231 20.13 -10.33 15.30
N LEU A 232 19.30 -9.87 14.32
CA LEU A 232 17.92 -10.33 14.16
C LEU A 232 17.92 -11.82 13.82
N ARG A 233 17.32 -12.64 14.69
CA ARG A 233 17.23 -14.08 14.49
C ARG A 233 16.06 -14.42 13.60
N PHE A 234 16.23 -15.44 12.75
CA PHE A 234 15.18 -15.99 11.92
C PHE A 234 15.22 -17.53 11.93
N ALA A 235 14.05 -18.13 11.72
CA ALA A 235 13.91 -19.55 11.49
C ALA A 235 12.84 -19.83 10.44
N SER A 236 13.04 -20.89 9.66
CA SER A 236 12.00 -21.51 8.85
C SER A 236 12.00 -23.01 9.00
N TYR A 237 10.83 -23.61 8.99
CA TYR A 237 10.61 -25.04 9.12
C TYR A 237 9.76 -25.52 7.95
N LEU A 238 10.38 -26.31 7.06
CA LEU A 238 9.75 -26.93 5.91
C LEU A 238 9.57 -28.42 6.19
N ALA A 239 8.33 -28.87 6.30
CA ALA A 239 8.00 -30.28 6.49
C ALA A 239 7.01 -30.76 5.43
N TRP A 240 6.82 -32.07 5.33
CA TRP A 240 5.99 -32.69 4.31
C TRP A 240 5.15 -33.86 4.83
N GLU A 241 4.13 -34.19 4.05
CA GLU A 241 3.35 -35.42 4.12
C GLU A 241 3.33 -36.05 2.73
N THR A 242 3.65 -37.34 2.63
CA THR A 242 3.71 -38.08 1.36
C THR A 242 3.50 -39.55 1.59
N ASP A 243 3.10 -40.30 0.57
CA ASP A 243 3.05 -41.75 0.53
C ASP A 243 4.29 -42.37 -0.17
N GLY A 244 5.26 -41.53 -0.59
CA GLY A 244 6.50 -41.94 -1.24
C GLY A 244 7.62 -42.34 -0.28
N ASP A 245 8.63 -43.04 -0.81
CA ASP A 245 9.86 -43.36 -0.10
C ASP A 245 10.73 -42.12 0.05
N ILE A 246 11.31 -41.93 1.25
CA ILE A 246 12.14 -40.75 1.58
C ILE A 246 13.59 -41.16 1.72
N ARG A 247 14.49 -40.41 1.09
CA ARG A 247 15.94 -40.53 1.23
C ARG A 247 16.55 -39.17 1.55
N VAL A 248 17.35 -39.12 2.61
CA VAL A 248 18.04 -37.90 3.06
C VAL A 248 19.48 -37.86 2.55
N TRP A 249 19.89 -36.70 2.06
CA TRP A 249 21.27 -36.34 1.69
C TRP A 249 21.75 -35.20 2.59
N SER A 250 23.02 -34.86 2.48
CA SER A 250 23.59 -33.79 3.33
C SER A 250 23.03 -32.40 3.04
N ASP A 251 22.45 -32.18 1.86
CA ASP A 251 22.01 -30.89 1.32
C ASP A 251 20.54 -30.87 0.82
N ARG A 252 19.92 -32.08 0.73
CA ARG A 252 18.57 -32.21 0.15
C ARG A 252 17.84 -33.45 0.68
N VAL A 253 16.57 -33.51 0.40
CA VAL A 253 15.73 -34.68 0.62
C VAL A 253 15.15 -35.14 -0.71
N GLN A 254 15.13 -36.46 -0.95
CA GLN A 254 14.51 -37.08 -2.10
C GLN A 254 13.23 -37.80 -1.70
N ILE A 255 12.16 -37.60 -2.42
CA ILE A 255 10.90 -38.34 -2.35
C ILE A 255 10.73 -39.11 -3.65
N SER A 256 10.40 -40.40 -3.56
CA SER A 256 10.27 -41.28 -4.72
C SER A 256 9.03 -42.16 -4.66
N GLY A 257 8.43 -42.40 -5.84
CA GLY A 257 7.27 -43.31 -5.96
C GLY A 257 5.98 -42.75 -5.40
N ALA A 258 5.89 -41.43 -5.10
CA ALA A 258 4.71 -40.85 -4.44
C ALA A 258 3.52 -40.70 -5.40
N SER A 259 2.32 -40.77 -4.85
CA SER A 259 1.09 -40.33 -5.53
C SER A 259 0.68 -38.90 -5.17
N TYR A 260 1.10 -38.42 -4.01
CA TYR A 260 0.92 -37.04 -3.55
C TYR A 260 2.08 -36.59 -2.65
N ALA A 261 2.24 -35.28 -2.52
CA ALA A 261 3.06 -34.66 -1.47
C ALA A 261 2.48 -33.30 -1.11
N ASN A 262 2.35 -33.04 0.19
CA ASN A 262 2.01 -31.75 0.75
C ASN A 262 3.22 -31.18 1.48
N LEU A 263 3.64 -29.96 1.13
CA LEU A 263 4.72 -29.25 1.79
C LEU A 263 4.13 -28.10 2.63
N PHE A 264 4.65 -27.94 3.85
CA PHE A 264 4.23 -26.91 4.81
C PHE A 264 5.46 -26.12 5.24
N LEU A 265 5.45 -24.79 5.01
CA LEU A 265 6.54 -23.91 5.42
C LEU A 265 6.01 -22.85 6.39
N ALA A 266 6.62 -22.80 7.57
CA ALA A 266 6.57 -21.64 8.47
C ALA A 266 7.89 -20.88 8.38
N ALA A 267 7.84 -19.54 8.44
CA ALA A 267 9.02 -18.69 8.56
C ALA A 267 8.73 -17.53 9.50
N LYS A 268 9.65 -17.25 10.43
CA LYS A 268 9.51 -16.21 11.46
C LYS A 268 10.85 -15.57 11.78
N THR A 269 10.76 -14.32 12.33
CA THR A 269 11.89 -13.65 12.97
C THR A 269 11.56 -13.38 14.45
N ASP A 270 12.57 -12.99 15.23
CA ASP A 270 12.36 -12.50 16.59
C ASP A 270 12.06 -11.00 16.65
N PHE A 271 11.64 -10.40 15.54
CA PHE A 271 11.17 -9.02 15.50
C PHE A 271 9.95 -8.82 16.40
N ALA A 272 9.93 -7.71 17.12
CA ALA A 272 8.77 -7.18 17.83
C ALA A 272 8.57 -5.72 17.46
N GLN A 273 7.36 -5.29 17.20
CA GLN A 273 7.04 -3.87 17.02
C GLN A 273 7.03 -3.16 18.37
N ASN A 274 8.19 -3.11 19.02
CA ASN A 274 8.36 -2.53 20.34
C ASN A 274 9.76 -1.92 20.52
N PRO A 275 9.92 -0.59 20.45
CA PRO A 275 11.19 0.10 20.68
C PRO A 275 11.83 -0.18 22.03
N ALA A 276 11.02 -0.35 23.09
CA ALA A 276 11.54 -0.59 24.44
C ALA A 276 12.27 -1.94 24.60
N SER A 277 12.04 -2.88 23.67
CA SER A 277 12.76 -4.16 23.61
C SER A 277 13.82 -4.19 22.50
N ASN A 278 14.23 -3.04 21.97
CA ASN A 278 15.06 -2.93 20.77
C ASN A 278 14.51 -3.77 19.61
N TYR A 279 13.19 -3.78 19.46
CA TYR A 279 12.47 -4.54 18.43
C TYR A 279 12.73 -6.06 18.46
N ARG A 280 12.94 -6.65 19.64
CA ARG A 280 13.21 -8.09 19.81
C ARG A 280 12.22 -8.78 20.75
N LYS A 281 11.78 -9.97 20.33
CA LYS A 281 11.02 -10.90 21.18
C LYS A 281 11.99 -11.87 21.89
N LYS A 282 11.67 -12.16 23.15
CA LYS A 282 12.34 -13.23 23.90
C LYS A 282 11.49 -14.50 23.80
N LEU A 283 11.72 -15.31 22.78
CA LEU A 283 10.97 -16.54 22.53
C LEU A 283 11.89 -17.62 21.93
N ASP A 284 11.44 -18.87 22.00
CA ASP A 284 12.01 -19.98 21.25
C ASP A 284 11.44 -19.99 19.84
N LEU A 285 12.20 -19.40 18.91
CA LEU A 285 11.80 -19.22 17.54
C LEU A 285 11.71 -20.56 16.77
N GLU A 286 12.61 -21.50 17.09
CA GLU A 286 12.63 -22.83 16.49
C GLU A 286 11.35 -23.59 16.87
N GLN A 287 11.01 -23.62 18.15
CA GLN A 287 9.79 -24.27 18.61
C GLN A 287 8.54 -23.63 18.01
N GLN A 288 8.51 -22.31 17.86
CA GLN A 288 7.38 -21.62 17.26
C GLN A 288 7.10 -22.07 15.81
N VAL A 289 8.13 -22.14 14.95
CA VAL A 289 7.91 -22.57 13.55
C VAL A 289 7.57 -24.05 13.45
N ILE A 290 8.07 -24.89 14.36
CA ILE A 290 7.73 -26.32 14.47
C ILE A 290 6.25 -26.45 14.85
N ASP A 291 5.82 -25.79 15.92
CA ASP A 291 4.44 -25.88 16.43
C ASP A 291 3.40 -25.43 15.39
N LEU A 292 3.72 -24.40 14.60
CA LEU A 292 2.85 -23.93 13.51
C LEU A 292 2.63 -25.04 12.46
N VAL A 293 3.72 -25.67 12.01
CA VAL A 293 3.63 -26.72 10.99
C VAL A 293 3.00 -27.99 11.54
N ASP A 294 3.35 -28.43 12.75
CA ASP A 294 2.79 -29.65 13.35
C ASP A 294 1.29 -29.49 13.57
N THR A 295 0.84 -28.34 14.08
CA THR A 295 -0.58 -27.99 14.19
C THR A 295 -1.31 -28.01 12.84
N ALA A 296 -0.65 -27.57 11.78
CA ALA A 296 -1.21 -27.60 10.44
C ALA A 296 -1.30 -29.02 9.87
N LYS A 297 -0.28 -29.86 10.07
CA LYS A 297 -0.31 -31.26 9.65
C LYS A 297 -1.45 -32.03 10.33
N GLU A 298 -1.72 -31.79 11.61
CA GLU A 298 -2.85 -32.38 12.32
C GLU A 298 -4.21 -32.04 11.67
N LYS A 299 -4.36 -30.82 11.12
CA LYS A 299 -5.56 -30.41 10.39
C LYS A 299 -5.66 -31.04 9.00
N GLY A 300 -4.53 -31.29 8.35
CA GLY A 300 -4.41 -31.82 6.99
C GLY A 300 -4.77 -30.82 5.89
N TYR A 301 -4.20 -31.05 4.70
CA TYR A 301 -4.29 -30.15 3.55
C TYR A 301 -5.71 -29.67 3.20
N THR A 302 -6.68 -30.57 3.20
CA THR A 302 -8.07 -30.24 2.80
C THR A 302 -8.69 -29.19 3.71
N GLN A 303 -8.50 -29.33 5.03
CA GLN A 303 -9.03 -28.39 6.01
C GLN A 303 -8.30 -27.06 5.94
N LEU A 304 -6.98 -27.08 5.81
CA LEU A 304 -6.16 -25.87 5.67
C LEU A 304 -6.56 -25.03 4.45
N LYS A 305 -6.73 -25.70 3.29
CA LYS A 305 -7.20 -25.04 2.06
C LYS A 305 -8.59 -24.44 2.22
N SER A 306 -9.53 -25.14 2.90
CA SER A 306 -10.88 -24.59 3.13
C SER A 306 -10.85 -23.37 4.03
N ARG A 307 -10.10 -23.42 5.14
CA ARG A 307 -9.89 -22.29 6.08
C ARG A 307 -9.26 -21.08 5.38
N HIS A 308 -8.22 -21.30 4.57
CA HIS A 308 -7.59 -20.26 3.77
C HIS A 308 -8.59 -19.56 2.84
N ILE A 309 -9.35 -20.35 2.06
CA ILE A 309 -10.32 -19.78 1.12
C ILE A 309 -11.42 -19.02 1.86
N GLU A 310 -11.93 -19.55 2.96
CA GLU A 310 -13.01 -18.94 3.76
C GLU A 310 -12.57 -17.61 4.35
N ASP A 311 -11.40 -17.55 4.99
CA ASP A 311 -10.82 -16.32 5.54
C ASP A 311 -10.60 -15.27 4.43
N TYR A 312 -9.94 -15.65 3.36
CA TYR A 312 -9.63 -14.75 2.27
C TYR A 312 -10.90 -14.19 1.60
N GLN A 313 -11.88 -15.05 1.32
CA GLN A 313 -13.13 -14.65 0.68
C GLN A 313 -14.00 -13.75 1.58
N ALA A 314 -13.88 -13.85 2.89
CA ALA A 314 -14.56 -12.94 3.82
C ALA A 314 -14.15 -11.46 3.61
N LEU A 315 -12.96 -11.21 3.06
CA LEU A 315 -12.50 -9.88 2.66
C LEU A 315 -12.72 -9.60 1.16
N PHE A 316 -12.30 -10.52 0.30
CA PHE A 316 -12.26 -10.29 -1.13
C PHE A 316 -13.66 -10.13 -1.74
N GLN A 317 -14.65 -10.91 -1.29
CA GLN A 317 -16.02 -10.88 -1.84
C GLN A 317 -16.85 -9.66 -1.43
N ARG A 318 -16.37 -8.83 -0.52
CA ARG A 318 -17.08 -7.62 -0.07
C ARG A 318 -17.33 -6.63 -1.20
N VAL A 319 -16.42 -6.53 -2.17
CA VAL A 319 -16.55 -5.60 -3.30
C VAL A 319 -16.47 -6.35 -4.63
N GLN A 320 -17.43 -6.08 -5.49
CA GLN A 320 -17.49 -6.62 -6.84
C GLN A 320 -17.72 -5.48 -7.83
N LEU A 321 -16.95 -5.48 -8.92
CA LEU A 321 -17.09 -4.56 -10.05
C LEU A 321 -17.45 -5.41 -11.28
N ASP A 322 -18.50 -5.02 -11.99
CA ASP A 322 -18.94 -5.62 -13.26
C ASP A 322 -19.13 -4.48 -14.28
N LEU A 323 -18.27 -4.43 -15.28
CA LEU A 323 -18.33 -3.47 -16.39
C LEU A 323 -18.97 -4.11 -17.65
N GLU A 324 -19.71 -5.20 -17.45
CA GLU A 324 -20.35 -6.02 -18.50
C GLU A 324 -19.36 -6.57 -19.54
N ALA A 325 -18.13 -6.85 -19.11
CA ALA A 325 -17.10 -7.40 -19.96
C ALA A 325 -17.48 -8.79 -20.50
N ASP A 326 -17.21 -9.05 -21.77
CA ASP A 326 -17.25 -10.39 -22.32
C ASP A 326 -16.15 -11.26 -21.70
N VAL A 327 -16.52 -12.48 -21.29
CA VAL A 327 -15.56 -13.46 -20.77
C VAL A 327 -14.75 -14.00 -21.91
N ASP A 328 -13.51 -13.52 -22.02
CA ASP A 328 -12.53 -14.04 -22.98
C ASP A 328 -11.70 -15.17 -22.33
N ALA A 329 -11.48 -16.26 -23.09
CA ALA A 329 -10.61 -17.36 -22.69
C ALA A 329 -9.11 -17.06 -22.96
N SER A 330 -8.75 -15.81 -23.23
CA SER A 330 -7.38 -15.35 -23.45
C SER A 330 -6.53 -15.47 -22.19
N THR A 331 -5.23 -15.61 -22.37
CA THR A 331 -4.27 -15.53 -21.27
C THR A 331 -4.10 -14.08 -20.82
N THR A 332 -3.61 -13.87 -19.60
CA THR A 332 -3.44 -12.53 -19.04
C THR A 332 -2.45 -11.69 -19.84
N ASP A 333 -1.36 -12.29 -20.30
CA ASP A 333 -0.38 -11.65 -21.16
C ASP A 333 -0.98 -11.30 -22.56
N ASP A 334 -1.86 -12.14 -23.11
CA ASP A 334 -2.61 -11.82 -24.33
C ASP A 334 -3.60 -10.67 -24.13
N LEU A 335 -4.34 -10.66 -23.00
CA LEU A 335 -5.22 -9.53 -22.64
C LEU A 335 -4.45 -8.22 -22.53
N LEU A 336 -3.29 -8.24 -21.85
CA LEU A 336 -2.46 -7.05 -21.67
C LEU A 336 -1.86 -6.58 -23.02
N LYS A 337 -1.32 -7.50 -23.81
CA LYS A 337 -0.71 -7.22 -25.13
C LYS A 337 -1.71 -6.64 -26.13
N ASN A 338 -2.94 -7.16 -26.12
CA ASN A 338 -3.99 -6.77 -27.07
C ASN A 338 -4.93 -5.71 -26.50
N TYR A 339 -4.65 -5.18 -25.32
CA TYR A 339 -5.51 -4.22 -24.61
C TYR A 339 -5.84 -2.98 -25.45
N LYS A 340 -7.13 -2.68 -25.56
CA LYS A 340 -7.68 -1.46 -26.17
C LYS A 340 -8.64 -0.81 -25.17
N PRO A 341 -8.54 0.50 -24.90
CA PRO A 341 -9.35 1.17 -23.88
C PRO A 341 -10.86 1.06 -24.05
N GLN A 342 -11.34 0.92 -25.29
CA GLN A 342 -12.79 0.82 -25.60
C GLN A 342 -13.34 -0.60 -25.45
N GLU A 343 -12.50 -1.62 -25.41
CA GLU A 343 -12.84 -3.05 -25.41
C GLU A 343 -12.13 -3.80 -24.27
N GLY A 344 -11.54 -3.08 -23.31
CA GLY A 344 -10.62 -3.61 -22.31
C GLY A 344 -11.21 -3.85 -20.92
N GLN A 345 -12.54 -3.79 -20.78
CA GLN A 345 -13.23 -3.84 -19.48
C GLN A 345 -12.86 -5.10 -18.68
N ALA A 346 -12.69 -6.24 -19.33
CA ALA A 346 -12.30 -7.50 -18.67
C ALA A 346 -10.94 -7.40 -17.95
N LEU A 347 -9.94 -6.77 -18.58
CA LEU A 347 -8.63 -6.53 -17.98
C LEU A 347 -8.73 -5.46 -16.88
N GLU A 348 -9.54 -4.43 -17.07
CA GLU A 348 -9.74 -3.35 -16.08
C GLU A 348 -10.43 -3.87 -14.81
N GLU A 349 -11.48 -4.71 -14.94
CA GLU A 349 -12.09 -5.41 -13.80
C GLU A 349 -11.08 -6.30 -13.06
N LEU A 350 -10.31 -7.10 -13.82
CA LEU A 350 -9.27 -7.96 -13.27
C LEU A 350 -8.22 -7.13 -12.53
N PHE A 351 -7.77 -6.01 -13.11
CA PHE A 351 -6.75 -5.13 -12.53
C PHE A 351 -7.25 -4.44 -11.25
N PHE A 352 -8.51 -4.00 -11.21
CA PHE A 352 -9.15 -3.46 -10.00
C PHE A 352 -9.15 -4.49 -8.86
N GLN A 353 -9.59 -5.72 -9.15
CA GLN A 353 -9.64 -6.78 -8.15
C GLN A 353 -8.23 -7.29 -7.78
N TYR A 354 -7.29 -7.20 -8.71
CA TYR A 354 -5.91 -7.58 -8.45
C TYR A 354 -5.22 -6.66 -7.43
N GLY A 355 -5.45 -5.34 -7.49
CA GLY A 355 -4.95 -4.44 -6.43
C GLY A 355 -5.53 -4.77 -5.06
N ARG A 356 -6.82 -5.14 -4.97
CA ARG A 356 -7.41 -5.63 -3.71
C ARG A 356 -6.78 -6.94 -3.25
N TYR A 357 -6.55 -7.89 -4.16
CA TYR A 357 -5.82 -9.12 -3.88
C TYR A 357 -4.42 -8.85 -3.31
N LEU A 358 -3.65 -7.99 -3.97
CA LEU A 358 -2.29 -7.64 -3.54
C LEU A 358 -2.27 -7.00 -2.14
N LEU A 359 -3.26 -6.16 -1.83
CA LEU A 359 -3.35 -5.52 -0.51
C LEU A 359 -3.68 -6.55 0.59
N ILE A 360 -4.67 -7.43 0.38
CA ILE A 360 -5.00 -8.52 1.31
C ILE A 360 -3.80 -9.47 1.51
N SER A 361 -3.05 -9.72 0.43
CA SER A 361 -1.89 -10.62 0.45
C SER A 361 -0.64 -10.00 1.10
N SER A 362 -0.55 -8.67 1.19
CA SER A 362 0.63 -7.97 1.70
C SER A 362 0.40 -7.17 2.99
N SER A 363 -0.83 -7.07 3.50
CA SER A 363 -1.12 -6.34 4.74
C SER A 363 -2.34 -6.93 5.46
N ARG A 364 -2.11 -7.57 6.60
CA ARG A 364 -3.14 -8.18 7.46
C ARG A 364 -2.86 -7.85 8.91
N ASP A 365 -3.92 -7.70 9.71
CA ASP A 365 -3.81 -7.42 11.13
C ASP A 365 -3.45 -8.68 11.92
N CYS A 366 -2.26 -8.67 12.50
CA CYS A 366 -1.78 -9.67 13.44
C CYS A 366 -0.73 -9.04 14.37
N PRO A 367 -0.36 -9.68 15.48
CA PRO A 367 0.67 -9.16 16.38
C PRO A 367 1.98 -8.86 15.65
N ASP A 368 2.54 -7.66 15.86
CA ASP A 368 3.76 -7.14 15.24
C ASP A 368 3.70 -7.05 13.70
N ALA A 369 2.49 -6.93 13.15
CA ALA A 369 2.31 -6.80 11.71
C ALA A 369 2.88 -5.48 11.18
N LEU A 370 3.78 -5.59 10.21
CA LEU A 370 4.32 -4.43 9.49
C LEU A 370 3.43 -4.07 8.28
N PRO A 371 3.41 -2.80 7.86
CA PRO A 371 2.69 -2.40 6.65
C PRO A 371 3.30 -2.99 5.37
N ALA A 372 2.57 -2.92 4.25
CA ALA A 372 3.13 -3.18 2.93
C ALA A 372 4.21 -2.14 2.61
N ASN A 373 5.45 -2.60 2.35
CA ASN A 373 6.57 -1.74 1.96
C ASN A 373 6.51 -1.39 0.46
N LEU A 374 7.56 -0.78 -0.13
CA LEU A 374 7.62 -0.44 -1.55
C LEU A 374 7.36 -1.63 -2.50
N GLN A 375 7.64 -2.85 -2.05
CA GLN A 375 7.39 -4.09 -2.80
C GLN A 375 6.28 -4.96 -2.16
N GLY A 376 5.51 -4.41 -1.23
CA GLY A 376 4.48 -5.14 -0.48
C GLY A 376 5.07 -6.09 0.56
N VAL A 377 5.28 -7.34 0.19
CA VAL A 377 5.94 -8.38 0.99
C VAL A 377 6.94 -9.17 0.14
N TRP A 378 6.98 -8.93 -1.18
CA TRP A 378 7.78 -9.70 -2.13
C TRP A 378 9.10 -9.02 -2.46
N ASN A 379 10.20 -9.73 -2.26
CA ASN A 379 11.55 -9.25 -2.56
C ASN A 379 12.48 -10.46 -2.81
N ALA A 380 13.21 -10.44 -3.92
CA ALA A 380 14.10 -11.52 -4.31
C ALA A 380 15.57 -11.30 -3.90
N VAL A 381 15.93 -10.08 -3.49
CA VAL A 381 17.34 -9.68 -3.33
C VAL A 381 17.58 -9.05 -1.96
N ASP A 382 18.83 -9.06 -1.48
CA ASP A 382 19.18 -8.47 -0.20
C ASP A 382 19.51 -6.95 -0.29
N ASN A 383 19.62 -6.43 -1.52
CA ASN A 383 19.77 -5.00 -1.80
C ASN A 383 18.68 -4.55 -2.79
N PRO A 384 17.40 -4.54 -2.38
CA PRO A 384 16.32 -4.13 -3.25
C PRO A 384 16.39 -2.64 -3.58
N PRO A 385 15.82 -2.22 -4.71
CA PRO A 385 15.65 -0.80 -5.04
C PRO A 385 15.05 -0.02 -3.87
N TRP A 386 15.67 1.13 -3.55
CA TRP A 386 15.28 1.98 -2.40
C TRP A 386 15.15 1.22 -1.08
N ASN A 387 15.97 0.19 -0.87
CA ASN A 387 15.94 -0.69 0.31
C ASN A 387 14.57 -1.36 0.56
N SER A 388 13.63 -1.24 -0.36
CA SER A 388 12.22 -1.62 -0.18
C SER A 388 11.60 -1.06 1.10
N ASP A 389 11.98 0.18 1.46
CA ASP A 389 11.62 0.85 2.71
C ASP A 389 10.20 1.44 2.70
N TYR A 390 9.89 2.25 3.71
CA TYR A 390 8.66 3.00 3.81
C TYR A 390 8.90 4.45 3.40
N HIS A 391 8.63 4.79 2.14
CA HIS A 391 8.65 6.16 1.66
C HIS A 391 7.37 6.89 2.07
N LEU A 392 7.52 8.01 2.82
CA LEU A 392 6.41 8.75 3.44
C LEU A 392 6.07 10.05 2.68
N ASN A 393 6.62 10.26 1.50
CA ASN A 393 6.32 11.44 0.68
C ASN A 393 5.25 11.18 -0.41
N VAL A 394 4.77 9.91 -0.55
CA VAL A 394 3.60 9.49 -1.33
C VAL A 394 3.35 7.97 -1.28
N ASN A 395 4.41 7.14 -1.28
CA ASN A 395 4.33 5.72 -1.62
C ASN A 395 3.58 4.92 -0.54
N LEU A 396 3.96 5.03 0.74
CA LEU A 396 3.28 4.30 1.81
C LEU A 396 1.81 4.71 1.91
N GLN A 397 1.51 6.00 1.78
CA GLN A 397 0.13 6.49 1.78
C GLN A 397 -0.67 5.89 0.62
N MET A 398 -0.10 5.87 -0.60
CA MET A 398 -0.73 5.31 -1.79
C MET A 398 -1.03 3.82 -1.66
N ASN A 399 -0.20 3.05 -0.95
CA ASN A 399 -0.46 1.64 -0.67
C ASN A 399 -1.82 1.42 0.04
N TYR A 400 -2.28 2.41 0.81
CA TYR A 400 -3.51 2.30 1.59
C TYR A 400 -4.69 3.13 1.06
N TRP A 401 -4.53 3.90 -0.03
CA TRP A 401 -5.63 4.65 -0.62
C TRP A 401 -6.85 3.78 -1.00
N PRO A 402 -6.71 2.56 -1.54
CA PRO A 402 -7.88 1.74 -1.87
C PRO A 402 -8.51 1.08 -0.64
N ALA A 403 -7.80 0.96 0.49
CA ALA A 403 -8.21 0.11 1.61
C ALA A 403 -9.60 0.47 2.15
N TYR A 404 -9.84 1.74 2.43
CA TYR A 404 -11.10 2.18 3.02
C TYR A 404 -12.26 2.07 2.03
N VAL A 405 -12.12 2.67 0.84
CA VAL A 405 -13.20 2.71 -0.16
C VAL A 405 -13.54 1.32 -0.70
N THR A 406 -12.58 0.39 -0.74
CA THR A 406 -12.81 -0.98 -1.21
C THR A 406 -13.08 -2.00 -0.08
N ASN A 407 -13.50 -1.51 1.10
CA ASN A 407 -13.98 -2.32 2.23
C ASN A 407 -12.95 -3.31 2.79
N LEU A 408 -11.72 -2.83 3.03
CA LEU A 408 -10.58 -3.60 3.51
C LEU A 408 -9.91 -2.94 4.74
N LEU A 409 -10.69 -2.47 5.72
CA LEU A 409 -10.20 -1.79 6.93
C LEU A 409 -9.11 -2.60 7.64
N GLU A 410 -9.27 -3.91 7.73
CA GLU A 410 -8.35 -4.80 8.45
C GLU A 410 -6.92 -4.74 7.89
N THR A 411 -6.77 -4.34 6.63
CA THR A 411 -5.42 -4.17 6.03
C THR A 411 -4.72 -2.89 6.50
N VAL A 412 -5.43 -1.97 7.14
CA VAL A 412 -4.90 -0.66 7.56
C VAL A 412 -4.30 -0.69 8.96
N PHE A 413 -4.75 -1.59 9.84
CA PHE A 413 -4.24 -1.64 11.21
C PHE A 413 -2.71 -1.76 11.33
N PRO A 414 -2.01 -2.52 10.45
CA PRO A 414 -0.55 -2.52 10.47
C PRO A 414 0.08 -1.15 10.27
N VAL A 415 -0.45 -0.31 9.38
CA VAL A 415 0.12 1.04 9.18
C VAL A 415 -0.25 1.98 10.31
N ILE A 416 -1.44 1.87 10.90
CA ILE A 416 -1.82 2.67 12.08
C ILE A 416 -0.89 2.36 13.26
N ASN A 417 -0.65 1.08 13.54
CA ASN A 417 0.24 0.65 14.60
C ASN A 417 1.70 1.07 14.33
N TYR A 418 2.13 0.98 13.07
CA TYR A 418 3.46 1.44 12.66
C TYR A 418 3.66 2.96 12.84
N VAL A 419 2.66 3.78 12.49
CA VAL A 419 2.70 5.24 12.73
C VAL A 419 2.76 5.56 14.21
N ASP A 420 2.04 4.82 15.05
CA ASP A 420 2.10 4.97 16.51
C ASP A 420 3.49 4.64 17.05
N ASP A 421 4.13 3.59 16.55
CA ASP A 421 5.49 3.19 16.90
C ASP A 421 6.54 4.23 16.48
N LEU A 422 6.43 4.80 15.27
CA LEU A 422 7.29 5.86 14.79
C LEU A 422 7.36 7.08 15.72
N ARG A 423 6.31 7.37 16.46
CA ARG A 423 6.26 8.50 17.41
C ARG A 423 7.34 8.41 18.49
N VAL A 424 7.79 7.20 18.86
CA VAL A 424 8.81 7.01 19.90
C VAL A 424 10.12 7.70 19.53
N TYR A 425 10.71 7.36 18.38
CA TYR A 425 11.90 8.04 17.88
C TYR A 425 11.58 9.37 17.18
N GLY A 426 10.35 9.55 16.73
CA GLY A 426 9.84 10.82 16.20
C GLY A 426 9.87 11.95 17.23
N ARG A 427 9.68 11.66 18.53
CA ARG A 427 9.87 12.63 19.63
C ARG A 427 11.32 13.05 19.74
N LEU A 428 12.26 12.14 19.53
CA LEU A 428 13.70 12.49 19.45
C LEU A 428 13.99 13.35 18.23
N ALA A 429 13.42 13.02 17.06
CA ALA A 429 13.55 13.83 15.86
C ALA A 429 13.00 15.26 16.08
N ALA A 430 11.86 15.41 16.76
CA ALA A 430 11.29 16.72 17.11
C ALA A 430 12.24 17.53 18.01
N VAL A 431 12.90 16.91 18.98
CA VAL A 431 13.93 17.57 19.78
C VAL A 431 15.15 17.97 18.95
N LYS A 432 15.67 17.02 18.15
CA LYS A 432 16.97 17.18 17.47
C LYS A 432 16.92 18.13 16.28
N TYR A 433 15.79 18.14 15.54
CA TYR A 433 15.65 18.96 14.31
C TYR A 433 14.70 20.16 14.47
N ALA A 434 13.85 20.18 15.51
CA ALA A 434 12.88 21.25 15.70
C ALA A 434 12.99 21.94 17.08
N GLY A 435 13.77 21.39 18.05
CA GLY A 435 13.88 21.94 19.40
C GLY A 435 12.62 21.76 20.24
N ILE A 436 11.68 20.88 19.84
CA ILE A 436 10.42 20.65 20.51
C ILE A 436 10.60 19.49 21.49
N VAL A 437 10.51 19.77 22.81
CA VAL A 437 10.76 18.82 23.88
C VAL A 437 9.43 18.28 24.41
N SER A 438 9.27 16.95 24.42
CA SER A 438 8.18 16.28 25.12
C SER A 438 8.59 15.95 26.55
N GLN A 439 7.71 16.24 27.54
CA GLN A 439 7.88 15.86 28.91
C GLN A 439 7.08 14.58 29.22
N LYS A 440 7.41 13.89 30.31
CA LYS A 440 6.70 12.68 30.73
C LYS A 440 5.23 13.00 31.07
N GLY A 441 4.33 12.44 30.26
CA GLY A 441 2.87 12.68 30.35
C GLY A 441 2.38 13.89 29.56
N GLU A 442 3.30 14.62 28.89
CA GLU A 442 2.98 15.71 27.95
C GLU A 442 3.72 15.46 26.65
N GLU A 443 3.06 14.82 25.69
CA GLU A 443 3.59 14.61 24.35
C GLU A 443 3.34 15.88 23.52
N ASN A 444 4.45 16.62 23.25
CA ASN A 444 4.40 17.93 22.59
C ASN A 444 4.73 17.87 21.09
N GLY A 445 5.04 16.69 20.57
CA GLY A 445 5.20 16.51 19.15
C GLY A 445 6.20 15.43 18.76
N TRP A 446 6.04 14.96 17.55
CA TRP A 446 6.93 14.02 16.92
C TRP A 446 7.16 14.42 15.45
N LEU A 447 8.28 13.99 14.87
CA LEU A 447 8.69 14.33 13.52
C LEU A 447 9.22 13.09 12.82
N VAL A 448 8.88 12.93 11.55
CA VAL A 448 9.42 11.94 10.64
C VAL A 448 9.56 12.58 9.26
N HIS A 449 10.42 12.04 8.45
CA HIS A 449 10.71 12.56 7.12
C HIS A 449 10.41 11.55 6.02
N THR A 450 11.01 11.70 4.82
CA THR A 450 10.68 10.91 3.63
C THR A 450 10.84 9.41 3.81
N GLN A 451 11.86 8.97 4.56
CA GLN A 451 12.23 7.57 4.68
C GLN A 451 12.06 7.05 6.10
N ALA A 452 11.53 5.83 6.21
CA ALA A 452 11.41 5.11 7.48
C ALA A 452 11.64 3.60 7.28
N THR A 453 11.93 2.90 8.39
CA THR A 453 12.15 1.45 8.42
C THR A 453 11.40 0.82 9.58
N PRO A 454 11.27 -0.51 9.67
CA PRO A 454 10.60 -1.18 10.80
C PRO A 454 11.19 -0.84 12.17
N PHE A 455 12.42 -0.34 12.21
CA PHE A 455 13.11 -0.02 13.46
C PHE A 455 12.96 1.46 13.87
N GLY A 456 11.91 2.15 13.40
CA GLY A 456 11.61 3.50 13.84
C GLY A 456 12.60 4.55 13.36
N TRP A 457 13.17 4.41 12.17
CA TRP A 457 13.97 5.47 11.56
C TRP A 457 13.11 6.70 11.29
N THR A 458 13.52 7.86 11.83
CA THR A 458 12.77 9.11 11.75
C THR A 458 13.60 10.31 11.31
N ALA A 459 14.93 10.15 11.19
CA ALA A 459 15.81 11.19 10.68
C ALA A 459 15.49 11.53 9.22
N PRO A 460 15.82 12.73 8.72
CA PRO A 460 15.83 13.00 7.30
C PRO A 460 16.73 12.02 6.54
N GLY A 461 16.55 11.91 5.24
CA GLY A 461 17.51 11.22 4.38
C GLY A 461 18.89 11.93 4.41
N TRP A 462 19.91 11.27 3.86
CA TRP A 462 21.28 11.82 3.81
C TRP A 462 21.51 12.87 2.71
N ASP A 463 20.44 13.33 2.10
CA ASP A 463 20.41 14.44 1.15
C ASP A 463 19.15 15.26 1.42
N TYR A 464 19.26 16.59 1.46
CA TYR A 464 18.14 17.47 1.76
C TYR A 464 17.00 17.36 0.74
N TYR A 465 17.35 17.28 -0.55
CA TYR A 465 16.39 17.39 -1.66
C TYR A 465 15.38 16.25 -1.75
N TRP A 466 15.67 15.09 -1.22
CA TRP A 466 14.71 13.99 -1.16
C TRP A 466 14.45 13.52 0.27
N GLY A 467 15.27 13.98 1.23
CA GLY A 467 15.21 13.53 2.61
C GLY A 467 14.32 14.38 3.52
N TRP A 468 14.38 15.71 3.39
CA TRP A 468 13.66 16.63 4.26
C TRP A 468 12.17 16.72 3.85
N SER A 469 11.27 16.22 4.68
CA SER A 469 9.82 16.29 4.47
C SER A 469 9.09 16.31 5.81
N PRO A 470 9.07 17.42 6.56
CA PRO A 470 8.49 17.47 7.90
C PRO A 470 6.98 17.19 7.89
N ALA A 471 6.27 17.47 6.80
CA ALA A 471 4.84 17.23 6.68
C ALA A 471 4.47 15.74 6.47
N ALA A 472 5.44 14.84 6.39
CA ALA A 472 5.18 13.40 6.32
C ALA A 472 4.35 12.90 7.51
N ASN A 473 4.59 13.42 8.74
CA ASN A 473 3.78 13.07 9.91
C ASN A 473 2.31 13.49 9.75
N ALA A 474 2.06 14.70 9.22
CA ALA A 474 0.70 15.18 8.97
C ALA A 474 -0.01 14.31 7.90
N TRP A 475 0.70 13.91 6.85
CA TRP A 475 0.13 13.05 5.82
C TRP A 475 -0.18 11.63 6.33
N MET A 476 0.70 11.07 7.15
CA MET A 476 0.42 9.78 7.81
C MET A 476 -0.80 9.89 8.72
N MET A 477 -0.98 11.00 9.44
CA MET A 477 -2.17 11.20 10.28
C MET A 477 -3.46 11.33 9.46
N GLN A 478 -3.43 11.85 8.23
CA GLN A 478 -4.57 11.79 7.33
C GLN A 478 -4.97 10.33 7.05
N THR A 479 -4.00 9.47 6.71
CA THR A 479 -4.25 8.03 6.50
C THR A 479 -4.85 7.38 7.75
N VAL A 480 -4.36 7.71 8.94
CA VAL A 480 -4.87 7.20 10.22
C VAL A 480 -6.28 7.68 10.53
N TYR A 481 -6.57 8.98 10.31
CA TYR A 481 -7.90 9.56 10.61
C TYR A 481 -9.01 9.04 9.68
N GLU A 482 -8.65 8.64 8.46
CA GLU A 482 -9.61 8.02 7.53
C GLU A 482 -10.25 6.75 8.10
N ALA A 483 -9.59 6.02 8.99
CA ALA A 483 -10.20 4.88 9.68
C ALA A 483 -11.46 5.30 10.45
N TYR A 484 -11.40 6.43 11.14
CA TYR A 484 -12.58 6.99 11.81
C TYR A 484 -13.58 7.56 10.80
N SER A 485 -13.10 8.27 9.79
CA SER A 485 -13.99 8.89 8.78
C SER A 485 -14.90 7.87 8.09
N PHE A 486 -14.36 6.67 7.80
CA PHE A 486 -15.09 5.59 7.12
C PHE A 486 -15.89 4.68 8.06
N TYR A 487 -15.43 4.39 9.28
CA TYR A 487 -16.02 3.36 10.14
C TYR A 487 -16.66 3.87 11.42
N ARG A 488 -16.47 5.14 11.78
CA ARG A 488 -17.16 5.85 12.87
C ARG A 488 -17.07 5.17 14.24
N ASP A 489 -15.99 4.41 14.52
CA ASP A 489 -15.73 3.83 15.82
C ASP A 489 -15.21 4.90 16.79
N GLN A 490 -16.08 5.36 17.69
CA GLN A 490 -15.77 6.45 18.63
C GLN A 490 -14.77 6.02 19.73
N ASP A 491 -14.79 4.76 20.13
CA ASP A 491 -13.86 4.26 21.14
C ASP A 491 -12.45 4.18 20.53
N TYR A 492 -12.33 3.67 19.31
CA TYR A 492 -11.05 3.65 18.57
C TYR A 492 -10.55 5.07 18.26
N LEU A 493 -11.44 6.01 17.94
CA LEU A 493 -11.08 7.42 17.81
C LEU A 493 -10.48 7.94 19.13
N ARG A 494 -11.17 7.77 20.24
CA ARG A 494 -10.79 8.31 21.55
C ARG A 494 -9.48 7.71 22.08
N GLU A 495 -9.34 6.38 21.96
CA GLU A 495 -8.26 5.65 22.62
C GLU A 495 -6.99 5.55 21.77
N LYS A 496 -7.13 5.47 20.44
CA LYS A 496 -6.00 5.25 19.52
C LYS A 496 -5.70 6.46 18.63
N ILE A 497 -6.67 6.93 17.86
CA ILE A 497 -6.43 7.94 16.81
C ILE A 497 -6.20 9.33 17.43
N TYR A 498 -7.05 9.74 18.37
CA TYR A 498 -7.03 11.10 18.92
C TYR A 498 -5.72 11.45 19.66
N PRO A 499 -5.11 10.57 20.46
CA PRO A 499 -3.80 10.84 21.07
C PRO A 499 -2.70 11.08 20.02
N MET A 500 -2.69 10.32 18.93
CA MET A 500 -1.73 10.48 17.83
C MET A 500 -1.97 11.81 17.11
N LEU A 501 -3.22 12.11 16.79
CA LEU A 501 -3.63 13.35 16.12
C LEU A 501 -3.27 14.59 16.96
N ARG A 502 -3.61 14.58 18.25
CA ARG A 502 -3.31 15.67 19.20
C ARG A 502 -1.80 15.96 19.29
N GLU A 503 -0.98 14.93 19.40
CA GLU A 503 0.49 15.10 19.47
C GLU A 503 1.05 15.68 18.18
N THR A 504 0.56 15.23 17.03
CA THR A 504 1.00 15.78 15.71
C THR A 504 0.58 17.24 15.56
N VAL A 505 -0.61 17.59 16.01
CA VAL A 505 -1.11 18.99 16.03
C VAL A 505 -0.25 19.87 16.93
N ARG A 506 0.13 19.40 18.13
CA ARG A 506 1.03 20.13 19.03
C ARG A 506 2.40 20.40 18.38
N PHE A 507 2.95 19.41 17.63
CA PHE A 507 4.16 19.62 16.86
C PHE A 507 4.00 20.80 15.87
N TRP A 508 2.98 20.77 15.03
CA TRP A 508 2.78 21.80 14.02
C TRP A 508 2.43 23.15 14.63
N ASN A 509 1.67 23.16 15.74
CA ASN A 509 1.38 24.36 16.48
C ASN A 509 2.64 25.06 17.02
N ALA A 510 3.65 24.30 17.40
CA ALA A 510 4.95 24.82 17.88
C ALA A 510 5.93 25.10 16.73
N PHE A 511 5.96 24.28 15.66
CA PHE A 511 6.94 24.38 14.59
C PHE A 511 6.64 25.48 13.56
N LEU A 512 5.36 25.78 13.33
CA LEU A 512 4.96 26.83 12.40
C LEU A 512 5.64 28.15 12.72
N HIS A 513 6.14 28.79 11.68
CA HIS A 513 6.81 30.09 11.75
C HIS A 513 5.88 31.19 11.24
N LYS A 514 5.87 32.36 11.89
CA LYS A 514 5.05 33.47 11.43
C LYS A 514 5.87 34.33 10.46
N ASP A 515 5.53 34.25 9.17
CA ASP A 515 6.10 35.14 8.17
C ASP A 515 5.78 36.60 8.52
N GLN A 516 6.82 37.41 8.76
CA GLN A 516 6.68 38.79 9.18
C GLN A 516 6.13 39.72 8.08
N GLN A 517 6.32 39.35 6.82
CA GLN A 517 5.85 40.15 5.69
C GLN A 517 4.35 39.90 5.43
N ALA A 518 3.98 38.63 5.28
CA ALA A 518 2.61 38.22 4.98
C ALA A 518 1.71 38.14 6.21
N GLN A 519 2.27 38.13 7.44
CA GLN A 519 1.56 37.89 8.71
C GLN A 519 0.78 36.57 8.70
N ARG A 520 1.34 35.53 8.07
CA ARG A 520 0.77 34.19 7.92
C ARG A 520 1.64 33.14 8.61
N TRP A 521 1.01 32.04 9.04
CA TRP A 521 1.72 30.88 9.54
C TRP A 521 2.18 29.99 8.38
N VAL A 522 3.46 29.66 8.37
CA VAL A 522 4.13 28.89 7.32
C VAL A 522 4.98 27.78 7.90
N SER A 523 5.11 26.66 7.20
CA SER A 523 6.22 25.71 7.42
C SER A 523 7.52 26.38 7.00
N SER A 524 8.55 26.31 7.84
CA SER A 524 9.86 26.90 7.52
C SER A 524 10.99 26.19 8.27
N PRO A 525 12.01 25.67 7.58
CA PRO A 525 12.11 25.56 6.12
C PRO A 525 11.14 24.51 5.55
N SER A 526 10.75 24.66 4.29
CA SER A 526 9.91 23.74 3.57
C SER A 526 10.55 23.29 2.24
N TYR A 527 10.16 22.10 1.76
CA TYR A 527 10.62 21.54 0.50
C TYR A 527 9.49 20.76 -0.19
N SER A 528 9.25 21.02 -1.48
CA SER A 528 8.25 20.26 -2.25
C SER A 528 8.90 18.99 -2.81
N PRO A 529 8.43 17.80 -2.45
CA PRO A 529 9.00 16.54 -2.98
C PRO A 529 8.86 16.44 -4.51
N GLU A 530 9.86 16.08 -5.24
CA GLU A 530 11.30 15.99 -4.97
C GLU A 530 12.04 16.89 -5.98
N HIS A 531 11.70 18.16 -6.04
CA HIS A 531 12.29 19.12 -6.96
C HIS A 531 12.13 20.57 -6.47
N GLY A 532 12.84 21.48 -7.14
CA GLY A 532 12.81 22.89 -6.83
C GLY A 532 13.67 23.29 -5.62
N PRO A 533 13.66 24.55 -5.26
CA PRO A 533 14.51 25.06 -4.21
C PRO A 533 13.91 24.93 -2.81
N ILE A 534 14.74 25.12 -1.78
CA ILE A 534 14.28 25.35 -0.41
C ILE A 534 13.38 26.59 -0.37
N SER A 535 12.33 26.55 0.43
CA SER A 535 11.31 27.60 0.46
C SER A 535 10.68 27.76 1.86
N ILE A 536 9.70 28.65 1.95
CA ILE A 536 8.80 28.76 3.09
C ILE A 536 7.37 28.47 2.65
N GLY A 537 6.61 27.78 3.48
CA GLY A 537 5.16 27.62 3.29
C GLY A 537 4.74 27.09 1.93
N ASN A 538 5.45 26.09 1.37
CA ASN A 538 5.05 25.51 0.10
C ASN A 538 3.65 24.88 0.19
N THR A 539 2.99 24.73 -0.94
CA THR A 539 1.59 24.27 -1.00
C THR A 539 1.42 22.83 -0.51
N TYR A 540 2.41 21.96 -0.67
CA TYR A 540 2.40 20.60 -0.14
C TYR A 540 2.28 20.60 1.39
N ASP A 541 3.23 21.23 2.09
CA ASP A 541 3.22 21.29 3.55
C ASP A 541 1.94 21.98 4.06
N GLN A 542 1.59 23.14 3.50
CA GLN A 542 0.44 23.93 3.95
C GLN A 542 -0.89 23.18 3.78
N SER A 543 -1.05 22.41 2.72
CA SER A 543 -2.24 21.60 2.48
C SER A 543 -2.37 20.46 3.50
N LEU A 544 -1.26 19.80 3.83
CA LEU A 544 -1.25 18.71 4.81
C LEU A 544 -1.46 19.22 6.24
N ILE A 545 -0.88 20.37 6.59
CA ILE A 545 -1.09 21.00 7.90
C ILE A 545 -2.54 21.47 8.04
N TRP A 546 -3.12 22.04 6.99
CA TRP A 546 -4.53 22.40 6.99
C TRP A 546 -5.43 21.16 7.20
N GLN A 547 -5.15 20.06 6.50
CA GLN A 547 -5.90 18.81 6.65
C GLN A 547 -5.80 18.26 8.08
N LEU A 548 -4.59 18.23 8.65
CA LEU A 548 -4.34 17.81 10.03
C LEU A 548 -5.15 18.64 11.03
N PHE A 549 -5.13 19.98 10.89
CA PHE A 549 -5.88 20.87 11.77
C PHE A 549 -7.39 20.69 11.62
N HIS A 550 -7.86 20.52 10.39
CA HIS A 550 -9.25 20.25 10.09
C HIS A 550 -9.74 18.94 10.75
N ASP A 551 -9.00 17.87 10.60
CA ASP A 551 -9.32 16.56 11.17
C ASP A 551 -9.30 16.60 12.71
N PHE A 552 -8.32 17.28 13.30
CA PHE A 552 -8.26 17.50 14.75
C PHE A 552 -9.46 18.32 15.27
N ILE A 553 -9.81 19.41 14.58
CA ILE A 553 -10.95 20.24 14.97
C ILE A 553 -12.24 19.41 15.01
N GLN A 554 -12.47 18.57 14.00
CA GLN A 554 -13.63 17.69 13.95
C GLN A 554 -13.59 16.66 15.09
N ALA A 555 -12.47 15.98 15.30
CA ALA A 555 -12.31 14.97 16.33
C ALA A 555 -12.46 15.55 17.75
N ALA A 556 -11.81 16.69 18.03
CA ALA A 556 -11.88 17.37 19.32
C ALA A 556 -13.30 17.82 19.65
N GLN A 557 -14.01 18.40 18.69
CA GLN A 557 -15.41 18.83 18.85
C GLN A 557 -16.33 17.62 19.11
N GLU A 558 -16.16 16.54 18.38
CA GLU A 558 -16.98 15.33 18.53
C GLU A 558 -16.75 14.65 19.89
N LEU A 559 -15.50 14.61 20.35
CA LEU A 559 -15.13 14.03 21.63
C LEU A 559 -15.33 14.95 22.84
N GLY A 560 -15.48 16.27 22.60
CA GLY A 560 -15.56 17.29 23.66
C GLY A 560 -14.25 17.42 24.46
N LEU A 561 -13.10 17.39 23.78
CA LEU A 561 -11.77 17.38 24.40
C LEU A 561 -10.92 18.61 23.98
N ASP A 562 -9.91 18.94 24.80
CA ASP A 562 -8.84 19.91 24.51
C ASP A 562 -9.32 21.29 24.01
N GLU A 563 -10.30 21.92 24.70
CA GLU A 563 -10.96 23.17 24.28
C GLU A 563 -9.96 24.32 24.05
N ASP A 564 -8.93 24.44 24.90
CA ASP A 564 -7.89 25.47 24.76
C ASP A 564 -7.06 25.25 23.48
N LEU A 565 -6.58 24.03 23.26
CA LEU A 565 -5.82 23.68 22.04
C LEU A 565 -6.70 23.80 20.79
N LEU A 566 -7.99 23.44 20.88
CA LEU A 566 -8.95 23.58 19.80
C LEU A 566 -9.10 25.04 19.38
N THR A 567 -9.15 25.98 20.35
CA THR A 567 -9.25 27.42 20.07
C THR A 567 -7.96 27.92 19.37
N GLU A 568 -6.81 27.59 19.90
CA GLU A 568 -5.52 27.99 19.33
C GLU A 568 -5.33 27.43 17.89
N VAL A 569 -5.70 26.18 17.66
CA VAL A 569 -5.58 25.54 16.34
C VAL A 569 -6.53 26.19 15.32
N LYS A 570 -7.75 26.56 15.71
CA LYS A 570 -8.68 27.29 14.82
C LYS A 570 -8.10 28.64 14.41
N GLU A 571 -7.58 29.43 15.37
CA GLU A 571 -6.97 30.73 15.07
C GLU A 571 -5.77 30.60 14.11
N LYS A 572 -4.91 29.59 14.31
CA LYS A 572 -3.78 29.35 13.42
C LYS A 572 -4.21 28.84 12.05
N SER A 573 -5.21 27.96 11.99
CA SER A 573 -5.75 27.44 10.73
C SER A 573 -6.27 28.55 9.82
N ASP A 574 -6.96 29.56 10.39
CA ASP A 574 -7.46 30.72 9.66
C ASP A 574 -6.33 31.63 9.11
N LEU A 575 -5.16 31.57 9.75
CA LEU A 575 -3.98 32.35 9.38
C LEU A 575 -2.89 31.54 8.68
N LEU A 576 -3.12 30.27 8.33
CA LEU A 576 -2.20 29.53 7.48
C LEU A 576 -2.01 30.25 6.15
N ASN A 577 -0.82 30.10 5.56
CA ASN A 577 -0.58 30.59 4.22
C ASN A 577 -1.59 29.93 3.25
N PRO A 578 -2.44 30.74 2.57
CA PRO A 578 -3.50 30.18 1.73
C PRO A 578 -2.91 29.58 0.44
N LEU A 579 -3.70 28.68 -0.17
CA LEU A 579 -3.47 28.32 -1.57
C LEU A 579 -3.41 29.58 -2.44
N GLN A 580 -2.46 29.64 -3.35
CA GLN A 580 -2.30 30.75 -4.28
C GLN A 580 -2.36 30.25 -5.73
N ILE A 581 -2.88 31.13 -6.59
CA ILE A 581 -2.99 30.88 -8.03
C ILE A 581 -1.99 31.81 -8.74
N THR A 582 -1.22 31.23 -9.66
CA THR A 582 -0.27 31.99 -10.49
C THR A 582 -0.99 32.88 -11.50
N GLN A 583 -0.28 33.84 -12.11
CA GLN A 583 -0.83 34.62 -13.21
C GLN A 583 -1.25 33.78 -14.41
N SER A 584 -0.66 32.56 -14.58
CA SER A 584 -1.06 31.62 -15.62
C SER A 584 -2.27 30.74 -15.26
N GLY A 585 -2.88 30.97 -14.08
CA GLY A 585 -4.06 30.24 -13.62
C GLY A 585 -3.78 28.88 -12.98
N ARG A 586 -2.53 28.53 -12.66
CA ARG A 586 -2.15 27.30 -11.97
C ARG A 586 -2.10 27.48 -10.46
N ILE A 587 -2.18 26.41 -9.68
CA ILE A 587 -1.81 26.42 -8.26
C ILE A 587 -0.31 26.68 -8.15
N ARG A 588 0.12 27.61 -7.31
CA ARG A 588 1.53 27.79 -6.95
C ARG A 588 2.00 26.57 -6.17
N GLU A 589 3.14 26.03 -6.55
CA GLU A 589 3.80 24.98 -5.79
C GLU A 589 4.62 25.55 -4.62
N TRP A 590 5.30 26.66 -4.88
CA TRP A 590 6.06 27.42 -3.88
C TRP A 590 5.44 28.78 -3.64
N TYR A 591 5.52 29.26 -2.40
CA TYR A 591 5.01 30.58 -2.02
C TYR A 591 5.65 31.70 -2.84
N GLU A 592 6.99 31.58 -3.06
CA GLU A 592 7.81 32.54 -3.78
C GLU A 592 8.02 32.21 -5.27
N GLU A 593 7.18 31.35 -5.86
CA GLU A 593 7.35 30.83 -7.23
C GLU A 593 7.58 31.93 -8.30
N GLU A 594 7.05 33.13 -8.10
CA GLU A 594 7.21 34.26 -9.05
C GLU A 594 8.46 35.11 -8.80
N GLU A 595 9.26 34.82 -7.76
CA GLU A 595 10.51 35.52 -7.51
C GLU A 595 11.61 35.09 -8.49
N GLN A 596 12.54 36.00 -8.80
CA GLN A 596 13.58 35.79 -9.79
C GLN A 596 14.46 34.58 -9.48
N TYR A 597 14.70 34.29 -8.20
CA TYR A 597 15.46 33.12 -7.75
C TYR A 597 14.80 31.81 -8.24
N PHE A 598 13.50 31.64 -8.01
CA PHE A 598 12.75 30.45 -8.44
C PHE A 598 12.68 30.31 -9.96
N GLN A 599 12.61 31.42 -10.68
CA GLN A 599 12.61 31.40 -12.14
C GLN A 599 13.96 31.00 -12.74
N ASN A 600 15.06 31.19 -12.03
CA ASN A 600 16.40 30.81 -12.46
C ASN A 600 16.73 29.33 -12.12
N GLU A 601 16.05 28.74 -11.15
CA GLU A 601 16.22 27.34 -10.79
C GLU A 601 15.56 26.43 -11.85
N LYS A 602 16.18 25.28 -12.13
CA LYS A 602 15.57 24.25 -12.98
C LYS A 602 14.41 23.59 -12.24
N VAL A 603 13.23 24.19 -12.32
CA VAL A 603 11.99 23.57 -11.89
C VAL A 603 11.47 22.70 -13.05
N GLU A 604 11.39 21.40 -12.81
CA GLU A 604 10.87 20.46 -13.81
C GLU A 604 9.36 20.61 -13.95
N ALA A 605 8.89 21.30 -14.99
CA ALA A 605 7.46 21.50 -15.23
C ALA A 605 6.69 20.18 -15.29
N GLN A 606 7.28 19.12 -15.86
CA GLN A 606 6.69 17.78 -15.99
C GLN A 606 7.24 16.77 -14.96
N HIS A 607 7.56 17.23 -13.75
CA HIS A 607 8.04 16.35 -12.68
C HIS A 607 7.03 15.24 -12.35
N ARG A 608 7.55 14.08 -11.91
CA ARG A 608 6.71 12.90 -11.57
C ARG A 608 5.81 13.14 -10.35
N HIS A 609 6.25 13.94 -9.37
CA HIS A 609 5.41 14.34 -8.24
C HIS A 609 4.45 15.48 -8.61
N ALA A 610 3.25 15.43 -8.06
CA ALA A 610 2.26 16.49 -8.10
C ALA A 610 1.93 16.97 -6.67
N SER A 611 2.99 17.22 -5.88
CA SER A 611 2.91 17.44 -4.43
C SER A 611 2.00 18.61 -4.04
N HIS A 612 1.99 19.69 -4.83
CA HIS A 612 1.12 20.86 -4.63
C HIS A 612 -0.38 20.56 -4.82
N LEU A 613 -0.73 19.39 -5.32
CA LEU A 613 -2.12 18.94 -5.49
C LEU A 613 -2.58 17.94 -4.42
N VAL A 614 -1.77 17.71 -3.37
CA VAL A 614 -2.12 16.80 -2.26
C VAL A 614 -3.43 17.21 -1.55
N GLY A 615 -3.73 18.50 -1.52
CA GLY A 615 -4.99 19.02 -0.98
C GLY A 615 -6.21 18.79 -1.88
N LEU A 616 -6.03 18.37 -3.16
CA LEU A 616 -7.10 17.88 -4.03
C LEU A 616 -7.34 16.38 -3.80
N TYR A 617 -6.27 15.59 -3.82
CA TYR A 617 -6.28 14.15 -3.51
C TYR A 617 -4.93 13.72 -2.89
N PRO A 618 -4.93 12.94 -1.79
CA PRO A 618 -6.09 12.40 -1.06
C PRO A 618 -6.82 13.44 -0.17
N GLY A 619 -6.27 14.65 0.01
CA GLY A 619 -6.90 15.72 0.77
C GLY A 619 -8.22 16.21 0.20
N ASN A 620 -8.85 17.14 0.92
CA ASN A 620 -10.11 17.73 0.53
C ASN A 620 -10.12 19.27 0.60
N LEU A 621 -8.96 19.90 0.87
CA LEU A 621 -8.80 21.35 0.99
C LEU A 621 -9.38 22.11 -0.21
N PHE A 622 -9.15 21.63 -1.44
CA PHE A 622 -9.58 22.32 -2.65
C PHE A 622 -11.11 22.37 -2.76
N SER A 623 -11.79 21.29 -2.33
CA SER A 623 -13.25 21.24 -2.29
C SER A 623 -13.85 22.27 -1.31
N TYR A 624 -13.15 22.56 -0.21
CA TYR A 624 -13.54 23.61 0.74
C TYR A 624 -13.27 25.03 0.22
N LYS A 625 -12.27 25.22 -0.63
CA LYS A 625 -11.88 26.54 -1.15
C LYS A 625 -12.76 27.01 -2.32
N GLY A 626 -13.35 26.08 -3.07
CA GLY A 626 -14.30 26.39 -4.13
C GLY A 626 -13.78 26.20 -5.57
N GLN A 627 -14.67 26.47 -6.53
CA GLN A 627 -14.48 26.11 -7.95
C GLN A 627 -13.23 26.74 -8.60
N GLU A 628 -12.84 27.94 -8.19
CA GLU A 628 -11.64 28.62 -8.71
C GLU A 628 -10.38 27.77 -8.51
N TYR A 629 -10.24 27.16 -7.33
CA TYR A 629 -9.08 26.30 -7.03
C TYR A 629 -9.15 24.95 -7.73
N ILE A 630 -10.34 24.42 -7.98
CA ILE A 630 -10.55 23.22 -8.80
C ILE A 630 -10.09 23.46 -10.24
N GLU A 631 -10.43 24.60 -10.83
CA GLU A 631 -9.97 24.97 -12.18
C GLU A 631 -8.46 25.23 -12.23
N ALA A 632 -7.90 25.86 -11.20
CA ALA A 632 -6.46 26.07 -11.10
C ALA A 632 -5.70 24.73 -10.94
N ALA A 633 -6.24 23.75 -10.20
CA ALA A 633 -5.68 22.41 -10.12
C ALA A 633 -5.73 21.69 -11.48
N ARG A 634 -6.81 21.86 -12.24
CA ARG A 634 -6.92 21.35 -13.62
C ARG A 634 -5.84 21.96 -14.53
N ALA A 635 -5.60 23.28 -14.43
CA ALA A 635 -4.54 23.94 -15.16
C ALA A 635 -3.15 23.40 -14.75
N SER A 636 -2.91 23.18 -13.45
CA SER A 636 -1.66 22.59 -12.96
C SER A 636 -1.43 21.18 -13.51
N LEU A 637 -2.45 20.31 -13.52
CA LEU A 637 -2.34 18.97 -14.07
C LEU A 637 -2.11 18.97 -15.59
N ASN A 638 -2.72 19.88 -16.33
CA ASN A 638 -2.46 20.03 -17.75
C ASN A 638 -0.99 20.42 -18.03
N ASP A 639 -0.44 21.31 -17.23
CA ASP A 639 0.96 21.76 -17.33
C ASP A 639 1.94 20.64 -16.91
N ARG A 640 1.62 19.90 -15.84
CA ARG A 640 2.37 18.72 -15.38
C ARG A 640 2.38 17.58 -16.42
N GLY A 641 1.36 17.53 -17.28
CA GLY A 641 1.21 16.57 -18.36
C GLY A 641 0.89 15.15 -17.89
N ASP A 642 0.69 14.26 -18.84
CA ASP A 642 0.31 12.85 -18.61
C ASP A 642 1.52 11.91 -18.45
N GLY A 643 2.73 12.39 -18.61
CA GLY A 643 3.96 11.63 -18.44
C GLY A 643 4.11 11.03 -17.03
N GLY A 644 5.02 10.07 -16.91
CA GLY A 644 5.29 9.33 -15.69
C GLY A 644 4.90 7.85 -15.81
N THR A 645 5.43 7.05 -14.89
CA THR A 645 5.22 5.61 -14.80
C THR A 645 4.80 5.23 -13.39
N GLY A 646 4.34 4.01 -13.19
CA GLY A 646 4.05 3.46 -11.88
C GLY A 646 3.12 4.37 -11.05
N TRP A 647 3.53 4.64 -9.84
CA TRP A 647 2.76 5.44 -8.88
C TRP A 647 2.45 6.86 -9.35
N SER A 648 3.34 7.48 -10.14
CA SER A 648 3.10 8.84 -10.65
C SER A 648 1.86 8.90 -11.54
N LYS A 649 1.69 7.92 -12.42
CA LYS A 649 0.50 7.81 -13.27
C LYS A 649 -0.73 7.46 -12.45
N ALA A 650 -0.61 6.53 -11.49
CA ALA A 650 -1.69 6.16 -10.58
C ALA A 650 -2.18 7.37 -9.74
N ASN A 651 -1.26 8.21 -9.25
CA ASN A 651 -1.62 9.47 -8.58
C ASN A 651 -2.46 10.39 -9.48
N LYS A 652 -2.02 10.57 -10.74
CA LYS A 652 -2.74 11.43 -11.70
C LYS A 652 -4.12 10.87 -12.07
N ILE A 653 -4.33 9.55 -12.07
CA ILE A 653 -5.66 8.95 -12.24
C ILE A 653 -6.60 9.44 -11.13
N ASN A 654 -6.17 9.39 -9.86
CA ASN A 654 -6.94 9.88 -8.73
C ASN A 654 -7.22 11.38 -8.81
N LEU A 655 -6.22 12.18 -9.17
CA LEU A 655 -6.37 13.64 -9.31
C LEU A 655 -7.38 14.01 -10.41
N TRP A 656 -7.33 13.38 -11.59
CA TRP A 656 -8.29 13.60 -12.66
C TRP A 656 -9.70 13.11 -12.28
N ALA A 657 -9.82 12.00 -11.57
CA ALA A 657 -11.11 11.53 -11.04
C ALA A 657 -11.72 12.57 -10.08
N ARG A 658 -10.91 13.17 -9.18
CA ARG A 658 -11.36 14.26 -8.28
C ARG A 658 -11.77 15.52 -9.00
N LEU A 659 -11.23 15.81 -10.18
CA LEU A 659 -11.65 16.91 -11.04
C LEU A 659 -12.89 16.57 -11.88
N GLY A 660 -13.48 15.36 -11.75
CA GLY A 660 -14.64 14.91 -12.51
C GLY A 660 -14.34 14.59 -13.99
N ASP A 661 -13.07 14.45 -14.36
CA ASP A 661 -12.66 14.11 -15.74
C ASP A 661 -12.35 12.61 -15.86
N GLY A 662 -13.42 11.81 -15.94
CA GLY A 662 -13.33 10.36 -16.04
C GLY A 662 -12.64 9.87 -17.33
N ASN A 663 -12.83 10.56 -18.45
CA ASN A 663 -12.17 10.19 -19.69
C ASN A 663 -10.65 10.39 -19.63
N ARG A 664 -10.19 11.46 -18.98
CA ARG A 664 -8.75 11.69 -18.76
C ARG A 664 -8.17 10.70 -17.77
N ALA A 665 -8.86 10.42 -16.67
CA ALA A 665 -8.46 9.39 -15.71
C ALA A 665 -8.35 8.00 -16.37
N HIS A 666 -9.33 7.61 -17.17
CA HIS A 666 -9.34 6.35 -17.91
C HIS A 666 -8.23 6.29 -18.98
N LYS A 667 -7.94 7.39 -19.66
CA LYS A 667 -6.79 7.46 -20.59
C LYS A 667 -5.49 7.13 -19.85
N LEU A 668 -5.28 7.67 -18.66
CA LEU A 668 -4.09 7.41 -17.85
C LEU A 668 -4.05 5.97 -17.33
N LEU A 669 -5.20 5.39 -16.94
CA LEU A 669 -5.32 3.97 -16.60
C LEU A 669 -4.91 3.08 -17.79
N ALA A 670 -5.40 3.41 -18.99
CA ALA A 670 -5.04 2.69 -20.21
C ALA A 670 -3.54 2.79 -20.54
N GLU A 671 -2.94 3.95 -20.32
CA GLU A 671 -1.50 4.14 -20.48
C GLU A 671 -0.69 3.39 -19.40
N GLN A 672 -1.17 3.34 -18.16
CA GLN A 672 -0.55 2.55 -17.08
C GLN A 672 -0.55 1.07 -17.43
N LEU A 673 -1.67 0.52 -17.88
CA LEU A 673 -1.77 -0.88 -18.33
C LEU A 673 -0.81 -1.19 -19.49
N LYS A 674 -0.61 -0.25 -20.43
CA LYS A 674 0.27 -0.47 -21.59
C LYS A 674 1.76 -0.29 -21.32
N ILE A 675 2.14 0.63 -20.41
CA ILE A 675 3.53 1.11 -20.28
C ILE A 675 4.14 0.69 -18.97
N SER A 676 3.35 0.65 -17.88
CA SER A 676 3.82 0.51 -16.51
C SER A 676 3.28 -0.74 -15.83
N THR A 677 2.71 -1.67 -16.58
CA THR A 677 2.17 -2.93 -16.05
C THR A 677 2.90 -4.11 -16.68
N LEU A 678 3.43 -4.99 -15.83
CA LEU A 678 4.19 -6.17 -16.20
C LEU A 678 3.25 -7.34 -16.57
N PRO A 679 3.74 -8.40 -17.25
CA PRO A 679 2.90 -9.53 -17.66
C PRO A 679 2.12 -10.20 -16.53
N ASN A 680 2.64 -10.21 -15.27
CA ASN A 680 1.94 -10.68 -14.08
C ASN A 680 1.03 -9.62 -13.43
N LEU A 681 0.78 -8.52 -14.11
CA LEU A 681 0.00 -7.35 -13.68
C LEU A 681 0.61 -6.54 -12.53
N TRP A 682 1.84 -6.79 -12.13
CA TRP A 682 2.55 -5.87 -11.24
C TRP A 682 2.84 -4.53 -11.91
N CYS A 683 2.81 -3.47 -11.12
CA CYS A 683 3.17 -2.14 -11.61
C CYS A 683 4.69 -1.94 -11.57
N SER A 684 5.22 -1.28 -12.61
CA SER A 684 6.65 -0.94 -12.70
C SER A 684 6.85 0.57 -12.70
N HIS A 685 7.84 1.02 -11.92
CA HIS A 685 8.25 2.42 -11.88
C HIS A 685 9.24 2.83 -12.99
N PRO A 686 10.15 2.02 -13.60
CA PRO A 686 10.81 0.77 -13.26
C PRO A 686 11.92 0.92 -12.19
N PRO A 687 12.31 -0.13 -11.41
CA PRO A 687 11.74 -1.47 -11.40
C PRO A 687 10.40 -1.55 -10.66
N PHE A 688 9.93 -2.78 -10.32
CA PHE A 688 8.69 -3.03 -9.60
C PHE A 688 8.55 -2.18 -8.33
N GLN A 689 7.42 -1.49 -8.22
CA GLN A 689 6.88 -0.89 -7.00
C GLN A 689 5.37 -1.15 -6.94
N ILE A 690 4.88 -1.58 -5.78
CA ILE A 690 3.49 -2.03 -5.64
C ILE A 690 2.47 -0.87 -5.54
N ASP A 691 2.93 0.31 -5.15
CA ASP A 691 2.10 1.50 -4.95
C ASP A 691 1.28 1.89 -6.18
N GLY A 692 1.83 1.71 -7.38
CA GLY A 692 1.10 1.96 -8.62
C GLY A 692 -0.11 1.04 -8.83
N ASN A 693 -0.09 -0.21 -8.37
CA ASN A 693 -1.25 -1.09 -8.36
C ASN A 693 -2.35 -0.56 -7.43
N PHE A 694 -1.97 -0.21 -6.20
CA PHE A 694 -2.90 0.28 -5.18
C PHE A 694 -3.51 1.63 -5.57
N GLY A 695 -2.67 2.57 -6.03
CA GLY A 695 -3.12 3.87 -6.48
C GLY A 695 -4.06 3.82 -7.69
N ALA A 696 -3.85 2.88 -8.63
CA ALA A 696 -4.76 2.69 -9.75
C ALA A 696 -6.12 2.12 -9.29
N THR A 697 -6.12 1.13 -8.39
CA THR A 697 -7.37 0.60 -7.81
C THR A 697 -8.16 1.68 -7.08
N SER A 698 -7.48 2.53 -6.30
CA SER A 698 -8.09 3.72 -5.68
C SER A 698 -8.66 4.68 -6.73
N GLY A 699 -7.90 4.97 -7.79
CA GLY A 699 -8.34 5.86 -8.86
C GLY A 699 -9.58 5.36 -9.59
N MET A 700 -9.67 4.04 -9.84
CA MET A 700 -10.86 3.42 -10.40
C MET A 700 -12.06 3.54 -9.46
N ALA A 701 -11.86 3.37 -8.15
CA ALA A 701 -12.91 3.59 -7.16
C ALA A 701 -13.36 5.06 -7.13
N GLU A 702 -12.44 6.04 -7.20
CA GLU A 702 -12.74 7.49 -7.26
C GLU A 702 -13.49 7.88 -8.54
N MET A 703 -13.27 7.19 -9.67
CA MET A 703 -14.05 7.39 -10.90
C MET A 703 -15.50 6.93 -10.71
N LEU A 704 -15.73 5.87 -9.97
CA LEU A 704 -17.05 5.30 -9.70
C LEU A 704 -17.78 6.06 -8.60
N PHE A 705 -17.10 6.42 -7.51
CA PHE A 705 -17.76 6.93 -6.32
C PHE A 705 -16.85 7.81 -5.47
N GLN A 706 -17.36 8.94 -4.99
CA GLN A 706 -16.63 9.86 -4.12
C GLN A 706 -17.44 10.22 -2.87
N SER A 707 -16.76 10.40 -1.72
CA SER A 707 -17.36 10.77 -0.44
C SER A 707 -16.52 11.75 0.39
N HIS A 708 -15.57 12.44 -0.24
CA HIS A 708 -14.62 13.35 0.42
C HIS A 708 -15.21 14.71 0.78
N ALA A 709 -16.30 15.11 0.14
CA ALA A 709 -17.02 16.34 0.41
C ALA A 709 -18.25 16.08 1.31
N ALA A 710 -19.11 17.05 1.44
CA ALA A 710 -20.32 16.95 2.28
C ALA A 710 -21.38 15.95 1.76
N TYR A 711 -21.19 15.40 0.58
CA TYR A 711 -22.13 14.51 -0.10
C TYR A 711 -21.44 13.26 -0.63
N LEU A 712 -22.21 12.18 -0.70
CA LEU A 712 -21.88 10.99 -1.47
C LEU A 712 -22.20 11.26 -2.94
N VAL A 713 -21.22 11.06 -3.83
CA VAL A 713 -21.34 11.37 -5.26
C VAL A 713 -21.14 10.08 -6.07
N PRO A 714 -22.22 9.38 -6.46
CA PRO A 714 -22.13 8.22 -7.33
C PRO A 714 -21.80 8.65 -8.77
N LEU A 715 -21.07 7.78 -9.48
CA LEU A 715 -20.60 7.97 -10.87
C LEU A 715 -19.88 9.32 -11.07
N ALA A 716 -19.06 9.71 -10.06
CA ALA A 716 -18.46 11.04 -9.94
C ALA A 716 -17.59 11.44 -11.15
N ALA A 717 -16.91 10.45 -11.75
CA ALA A 717 -16.03 10.65 -12.92
C ALA A 717 -16.08 9.44 -13.86
N LEU A 718 -17.27 9.00 -14.23
CA LEU A 718 -17.46 7.81 -15.05
C LEU A 718 -16.97 8.06 -16.49
N PRO A 719 -16.01 7.25 -17.02
CA PRO A 719 -15.54 7.39 -18.39
C PRO A 719 -16.56 6.86 -19.40
N ASP A 720 -16.44 7.27 -20.65
CA ASP A 720 -17.31 6.78 -21.74
C ASP A 720 -17.17 5.28 -21.99
N ALA A 721 -15.98 4.72 -21.72
CA ALA A 721 -15.71 3.29 -21.84
C ALA A 721 -16.51 2.43 -20.85
N TRP A 722 -16.98 2.98 -19.74
CA TRP A 722 -17.78 2.28 -18.71
C TRP A 722 -19.25 2.72 -18.79
N SER A 723 -19.84 2.65 -19.99
CA SER A 723 -21.19 3.15 -20.20
C SER A 723 -22.27 2.41 -19.42
N THR A 724 -22.06 1.12 -19.19
CA THR A 724 -22.95 0.22 -18.46
C THR A 724 -22.15 -0.61 -17.45
N GLY A 725 -22.74 -0.89 -16.29
CA GLY A 725 -22.06 -1.70 -15.27
C GLY A 725 -22.74 -1.64 -13.90
N SER A 726 -22.07 -2.29 -12.95
CA SER A 726 -22.45 -2.25 -11.54
C SER A 726 -21.25 -2.38 -10.63
N VAL A 727 -21.37 -1.83 -9.43
CA VAL A 727 -20.41 -2.06 -8.35
C VAL A 727 -21.16 -2.26 -7.05
N SER A 728 -20.69 -3.17 -6.20
CA SER A 728 -21.28 -3.45 -4.89
C SER A 728 -20.25 -3.42 -3.79
N GLY A 729 -20.68 -2.98 -2.58
CA GLY A 729 -19.95 -3.09 -1.34
C GLY A 729 -18.84 -2.04 -1.14
N LEU A 730 -18.77 -0.98 -1.94
CA LEU A 730 -17.88 0.16 -1.68
C LEU A 730 -18.24 0.84 -0.35
N MET A 731 -17.23 1.33 0.37
CA MET A 731 -17.46 2.10 1.58
C MET A 731 -17.36 3.59 1.32
N ALA A 732 -18.16 4.34 2.06
CA ALA A 732 -18.13 5.79 2.10
C ALA A 732 -17.84 6.30 3.51
N ARG A 733 -17.29 7.52 3.60
CA ARG A 733 -17.17 8.24 4.87
C ARG A 733 -18.54 8.38 5.52
N GLY A 734 -18.60 8.29 6.84
CA GLY A 734 -19.85 8.19 7.60
C GLY A 734 -20.36 6.76 7.79
N HIS A 735 -19.57 5.75 7.42
CA HIS A 735 -19.86 4.30 7.56
C HIS A 735 -21.08 3.85 6.74
N PHE A 736 -21.13 4.31 5.49
CA PHE A 736 -22.13 3.88 4.53
C PHE A 736 -21.54 2.86 3.54
N GLU A 737 -22.23 1.73 3.35
CA GLU A 737 -21.88 0.75 2.32
C GLU A 737 -22.74 1.00 1.09
N VAL A 738 -22.08 1.12 -0.07
CA VAL A 738 -22.68 1.61 -1.31
C VAL A 738 -22.63 0.56 -2.39
N SER A 739 -23.78 0.36 -3.05
CA SER A 739 -23.89 -0.46 -4.26
C SER A 739 -24.71 0.29 -5.31
N MET A 740 -24.30 0.20 -6.57
CA MET A 740 -25.01 0.91 -7.66
C MET A 740 -24.91 0.15 -8.98
N SER A 741 -25.89 0.41 -9.84
CA SER A 741 -25.91 -0.02 -11.25
C SER A 741 -26.27 1.13 -12.16
N TRP A 742 -25.73 1.12 -13.37
CA TRP A 742 -25.92 2.17 -14.37
C TRP A 742 -25.99 1.61 -15.78
N GLU A 743 -26.64 2.35 -16.66
CA GLU A 743 -26.74 2.08 -18.09
C GLU A 743 -26.69 3.44 -18.83
N ASP A 744 -26.06 3.51 -19.97
CA ASP A 744 -25.84 4.74 -20.73
C ASP A 744 -25.28 5.90 -19.85
N LYS A 745 -24.37 5.56 -18.93
CA LYS A 745 -23.76 6.47 -17.95
C LYS A 745 -24.74 7.10 -16.96
N LYS A 746 -25.93 6.56 -16.79
CA LYS A 746 -26.95 7.02 -15.84
C LYS A 746 -27.26 5.97 -14.80
N LEU A 747 -27.39 6.40 -13.54
CA LEU A 747 -27.84 5.49 -12.50
C LEU A 747 -29.21 4.89 -12.84
N LEU A 748 -29.30 3.57 -12.68
CA LEU A 748 -30.56 2.83 -12.61
C LEU A 748 -31.01 2.65 -11.17
N GLN A 749 -30.07 2.24 -10.32
CA GLN A 749 -30.30 1.99 -8.91
C GLN A 749 -29.08 2.38 -8.10
N LEU A 750 -29.30 3.02 -6.95
CA LEU A 750 -28.31 3.24 -5.89
C LEU A 750 -28.86 2.63 -4.60
N THR A 751 -28.08 1.79 -3.94
CA THR A 751 -28.41 1.15 -2.67
C THR A 751 -27.35 1.50 -1.64
N ILE A 752 -27.78 2.02 -0.48
CA ILE A 752 -26.88 2.43 0.59
C ILE A 752 -27.35 1.79 1.89
N LEU A 753 -26.45 1.01 2.52
CA LEU A 753 -26.66 0.47 3.85
C LEU A 753 -25.95 1.37 4.87
N SER A 754 -26.70 1.92 5.79
CA SER A 754 -26.17 2.72 6.91
C SER A 754 -25.67 1.79 8.00
N ARG A 755 -24.37 1.75 8.23
CA ARG A 755 -23.73 0.85 9.22
C ARG A 755 -23.68 1.42 10.65
N SER A 756 -23.78 2.75 10.78
CA SER A 756 -23.71 3.43 12.10
C SER A 756 -24.80 4.50 12.27
N GLY A 757 -25.75 4.62 11.36
CA GLY A 757 -26.72 5.73 11.37
C GLY A 757 -26.11 7.05 10.90
N GLY A 758 -26.90 8.13 10.96
CA GLY A 758 -26.49 9.49 10.64
C GLY A 758 -27.19 10.11 9.43
N ASP A 759 -26.75 11.29 9.04
CA ASP A 759 -27.27 12.04 7.91
C ASP A 759 -26.65 11.55 6.59
N LEU A 760 -27.38 10.71 5.86
CA LEU A 760 -27.03 10.31 4.51
C LEU A 760 -27.31 11.46 3.54
N ARG A 761 -26.27 12.05 2.95
CA ARG A 761 -26.37 13.13 1.96
C ARG A 761 -25.86 12.64 0.62
N VAL A 762 -26.68 12.76 -0.42
CA VAL A 762 -26.35 12.29 -1.77
C VAL A 762 -26.51 13.43 -2.76
N SER A 763 -25.52 13.55 -3.66
CA SER A 763 -25.57 14.49 -4.79
C SER A 763 -25.47 13.72 -6.10
N TYR A 764 -26.52 13.85 -6.93
CA TYR A 764 -26.58 13.27 -8.28
C TYR A 764 -27.62 14.00 -9.12
N PRO A 765 -27.42 14.20 -10.42
CA PRO A 765 -28.38 14.90 -11.29
C PRO A 765 -29.80 14.34 -11.15
N ASP A 766 -30.78 15.22 -10.93
CA ASP A 766 -32.21 14.92 -10.79
C ASP A 766 -32.55 13.92 -9.65
N ILE A 767 -31.72 13.76 -8.63
CA ILE A 767 -31.92 12.78 -7.54
C ILE A 767 -33.25 13.01 -6.80
N GLU A 768 -33.74 14.25 -6.73
CA GLU A 768 -35.01 14.59 -6.12
C GLU A 768 -36.22 14.01 -6.85
N LYS A 769 -36.04 13.55 -8.11
CA LYS A 769 -37.10 12.91 -8.91
C LYS A 769 -37.11 11.37 -8.73
N SER A 770 -36.07 10.82 -8.12
CA SER A 770 -35.98 9.36 -7.90
C SER A 770 -37.04 8.85 -6.92
N VAL A 771 -37.39 7.58 -7.05
CA VAL A 771 -38.22 6.89 -6.05
C VAL A 771 -37.33 6.40 -4.94
N ILE A 772 -37.50 6.95 -3.73
CA ILE A 772 -36.67 6.61 -2.55
C ILE A 772 -37.43 5.66 -1.63
N LYS A 773 -36.80 4.54 -1.28
CA LYS A 773 -37.30 3.61 -0.28
C LYS A 773 -36.30 3.46 0.86
N MET A 774 -36.77 3.35 2.09
CA MET A 774 -35.99 2.95 3.26
C MET A 774 -36.65 1.72 3.87
N ASN A 775 -35.90 0.64 4.00
CA ASN A 775 -36.39 -0.65 4.50
C ASN A 775 -37.67 -1.13 3.76
N GLN A 776 -37.68 -0.96 2.42
CA GLN A 776 -38.78 -1.26 1.48
C GLN A 776 -39.95 -0.26 1.52
N GLU A 777 -40.07 0.63 2.48
CA GLU A 777 -41.12 1.64 2.56
C GLU A 777 -40.72 2.89 1.78
N LYS A 778 -41.66 3.48 1.03
CA LYS A 778 -41.44 4.72 0.30
C LYS A 778 -41.32 5.89 1.27
N ILE A 779 -40.24 6.66 1.16
CA ILE A 779 -39.99 7.85 1.98
C ILE A 779 -39.85 9.11 1.12
N LYS A 780 -39.85 10.26 1.79
CA LYS A 780 -39.48 11.56 1.19
C LYS A 780 -38.16 12.00 1.81
N ALA A 781 -37.20 12.32 0.99
CA ALA A 781 -35.94 12.95 1.43
C ALA A 781 -36.12 14.47 1.61
N LYS A 782 -35.25 15.04 2.43
CA LYS A 782 -35.13 16.50 2.56
C LYS A 782 -34.31 17.03 1.38
N CYS A 783 -34.88 17.89 0.57
CA CYS A 783 -34.13 18.59 -0.47
C CYS A 783 -33.14 19.59 0.15
N MET A 784 -31.87 19.51 -0.23
CA MET A 784 -30.79 20.38 0.25
C MET A 784 -30.30 21.39 -0.80
N GLY A 785 -30.88 21.36 -2.00
CA GLY A 785 -30.52 22.16 -3.15
C GLY A 785 -30.86 21.43 -4.44
N LYS A 786 -30.47 21.97 -5.57
CA LYS A 786 -30.58 21.29 -6.85
C LYS A 786 -29.65 20.06 -6.83
N ASP A 787 -30.18 18.90 -7.25
CA ASP A 787 -29.42 17.66 -7.34
C ASP A 787 -28.85 17.15 -6.00
N CYS A 788 -29.36 17.64 -4.85
CA CYS A 788 -28.85 17.27 -3.52
C CYS A 788 -29.99 16.99 -2.54
N ILE A 789 -29.89 15.86 -1.84
CA ILE A 789 -30.84 15.43 -0.81
C ILE A 789 -30.17 14.95 0.46
N SER A 790 -30.93 14.94 1.56
CA SER A 790 -30.55 14.33 2.84
C SER A 790 -31.64 13.39 3.35
N VAL A 791 -31.22 12.25 3.92
CA VAL A 791 -32.07 11.26 4.58
C VAL A 791 -31.45 10.93 5.93
N ALA A 792 -32.18 11.14 7.03
CA ALA A 792 -31.76 10.69 8.35
C ALA A 792 -31.88 9.15 8.42
N THR A 793 -30.83 8.48 8.86
CA THR A 793 -30.76 7.01 8.96
C THR A 793 -30.39 6.56 10.37
N ALA A 794 -30.88 5.38 10.75
CA ALA A 794 -30.41 4.61 11.88
C ALA A 794 -29.43 3.52 11.42
N GLU A 795 -28.72 2.89 12.36
CA GLU A 795 -27.90 1.72 12.07
C GLU A 795 -28.76 0.59 11.49
N GLY A 796 -28.30 -0.03 10.41
CA GLY A 796 -28.99 -1.09 9.68
C GLY A 796 -30.01 -0.62 8.63
N ASP A 797 -30.29 0.69 8.52
CA ASP A 797 -31.20 1.18 7.50
C ASP A 797 -30.65 1.00 6.08
N LEU A 798 -31.51 0.44 5.21
CA LEU A 798 -31.23 0.23 3.79
C LEU A 798 -32.01 1.26 2.97
N VAL A 799 -31.28 2.23 2.40
CA VAL A 799 -31.86 3.28 1.54
C VAL A 799 -31.62 2.93 0.08
N GLN A 800 -32.67 2.94 -0.72
CA GLN A 800 -32.64 2.58 -2.14
C GLN A 800 -33.24 3.70 -2.99
N PHE A 801 -32.54 4.06 -4.04
CA PHE A 801 -32.96 5.05 -5.04
C PHE A 801 -33.15 4.34 -6.37
N TYR A 802 -34.26 4.62 -7.02
CA TYR A 802 -34.62 4.12 -8.35
C TYR A 802 -34.84 5.30 -9.29
N PHE A 803 -34.11 5.36 -10.40
CA PHE A 803 -34.09 6.44 -11.37
C PHE A 803 -34.94 6.15 -12.61
#